data_f471b41b69b2fe2044151a03ded71979
#
_entry.id   f471b41b69b2fe2044151a03ded71979
#
_cell.length_a   1.000
_cell.length_b   1.000
_cell.length_c   1.000
_cell.angle_alpha   90.00
_cell.angle_beta   90.00
_cell.angle_gamma   90.00
#
_symmetry.space_group_name_H-M   'P 1'
#
loop_
_entity.id
_entity.type
_entity.pdbx_description
1 polymer ?
#
loop_
_entity_poly.entity_id
_entity_poly.type
_entity_poly.pdbx_seq_one_letter_code
_entity_poly.pdbx_strand_id
1 'polypeptide(L)'
;MPRASNVVAVDFAGKEPQQAAQDVAALSVFFDPKSVAVVGASADPKKPGNTALRHMISMGYKGKLYPVNPREKGILGLPCYKSVSEIPEPVDLCVLMVAAELTVAVAQELTERKRRFNDVKGAICMSAGFGEIDAPEAKQRQKDLIETLRSASIRLIGPNCVGVMDTVSGFNTNFDIGSYPQGGISVLTQSGAFGNSFLFASGTSGRVGLNKYVSMGNMADVQMAELLAFLKDDVSTRVIGVYLEGLKDPRAFFQAASEAAAIKPVVVLKSGRSELGTSAALSHTGAIAGAEAIYEGAFRQFGLMRVRSVAEFYDTLRAFSMQPVPKGNRVAVLTHMGGPGTMCIDEISELPGLQMASFSDETHAALKSILSPAANIGHPPGYIDLTAAHFEHLHHEVLKILFNDPNVDLVIQILAPSAFLNQPLLAKEVAGAFQSQGSRPKPLLNVITFGDFADNLRRGLETAGLPTFDYPDTVARVAANLSIYGVARAATAERERKVKPVCAESSAARLIAVAAKEGRASLLEPEAYTVCTQYGIAVPAFKVVDSLPSAMAAAKDIGYPTVIKVVSAQILHKSDIGGVMLGIGSDGALEKSYAQLIDNVRKAAPTVGKPSMLVQKMMAGGIELVLGAIRDKLFGPVVMFGLGGIYVEVLRRVGFRLAPFELAEARALIYDTLPAKIIAGARGRNPLAVDAIAATLVALGRLMEEQPQIDEVDLNPCLALDDVCLAVDARIILAKAD
;
A
#
# COMPACT_ATOMS: atom_id res chain seq x y z
N MET A 1 -13.56 -3.12 -32.04
CA MET A 1 -14.35 -2.48 -30.98
C MET A 1 -14.17 -3.32 -29.72
N PRO A 2 -13.48 -2.85 -28.68
CA PRO A 2 -13.37 -3.57 -27.42
C PRO A 2 -14.69 -3.40 -26.64
N ARG A 3 -15.18 -4.51 -26.09
CA ARG A 3 -16.38 -4.56 -25.24
C ARG A 3 -16.11 -3.74 -23.98
N ALA A 4 -17.05 -2.84 -23.65
CA ALA A 4 -17.06 -2.11 -22.40
C ALA A 4 -17.10 -3.10 -21.23
N SER A 5 -16.02 -3.19 -20.47
CA SER A 5 -15.98 -3.84 -19.16
C SER A 5 -16.80 -2.97 -18.20
N ASN A 6 -17.78 -3.56 -17.54
CA ASN A 6 -18.48 -2.95 -16.39
C ASN A 6 -17.48 -2.77 -15.25
N VAL A 7 -16.74 -1.69 -15.27
CA VAL A 7 -15.90 -1.22 -14.18
C VAL A 7 -16.86 -0.61 -13.15
N VAL A 8 -16.92 -1.19 -11.96
CA VAL A 8 -17.52 -0.53 -10.80
C VAL A 8 -16.65 0.70 -10.54
N ALA A 9 -17.20 1.87 -10.81
CA ALA A 9 -16.49 3.13 -10.66
C ALA A 9 -16.17 3.36 -9.17
N VAL A 10 -14.97 3.87 -8.90
CA VAL A 10 -14.51 4.29 -7.58
C VAL A 10 -15.54 5.25 -6.97
N ASP A 11 -16.09 4.91 -5.82
CA ASP A 11 -16.95 5.82 -5.05
C ASP A 11 -16.08 6.89 -4.40
N PHE A 12 -15.84 7.98 -5.11
CA PHE A 12 -15.21 9.17 -4.55
C PHE A 12 -16.24 9.91 -3.69
N ALA A 13 -16.23 9.65 -2.39
CA ALA A 13 -17.04 10.38 -1.40
C ALA A 13 -18.55 10.44 -1.71
N GLY A 14 -19.15 9.32 -2.13
CA GLY A 14 -20.59 9.23 -2.42
C GLY A 14 -21.02 9.89 -3.73
N LYS A 15 -20.11 10.13 -4.67
CA LYS A 15 -20.43 10.70 -5.98
C LYS A 15 -20.90 9.65 -6.97
N GLU A 16 -21.84 10.02 -7.82
CA GLU A 16 -22.26 9.19 -8.94
C GLU A 16 -21.07 8.84 -9.87
N PRO A 17 -20.96 7.60 -10.38
CA PRO A 17 -19.82 7.14 -11.18
C PRO A 17 -19.45 8.02 -12.38
N GLN A 18 -20.46 8.59 -13.05
CA GLN A 18 -20.23 9.51 -14.20
C GLN A 18 -19.58 10.81 -13.75
N GLN A 19 -19.98 11.36 -12.61
CA GLN A 19 -19.39 12.58 -12.07
C GLN A 19 -17.94 12.33 -11.64
N ALA A 20 -17.67 11.20 -10.98
CA ALA A 20 -16.31 10.82 -10.60
C ALA A 20 -15.38 10.69 -11.82
N ALA A 21 -15.84 10.09 -12.90
CA ALA A 21 -15.07 9.98 -14.14
C ALA A 21 -14.81 11.36 -14.79
N GLN A 22 -15.79 12.28 -14.76
CA GLN A 22 -15.61 13.65 -15.27
C GLN A 22 -14.62 14.43 -14.43
N ASP A 23 -14.69 14.31 -13.09
CA ASP A 23 -13.77 14.97 -12.17
C ASP A 23 -12.32 14.48 -12.40
N VAL A 24 -12.09 13.18 -12.61
CA VAL A 24 -10.79 12.62 -12.95
C VAL A 24 -10.28 13.13 -14.31
N ALA A 25 -11.14 13.15 -15.33
CA ALA A 25 -10.76 13.68 -16.66
C ALA A 25 -10.39 15.17 -16.60
N ALA A 26 -11.04 15.95 -15.74
CA ALA A 26 -10.74 17.36 -15.52
C ALA A 26 -9.33 17.62 -14.97
N LEU A 27 -8.68 16.61 -14.34
CA LEU A 27 -7.31 16.72 -13.83
C LEU A 27 -6.27 16.91 -14.94
N SER A 28 -6.62 16.64 -16.20
CA SER A 28 -5.74 16.89 -17.35
C SER A 28 -5.23 18.32 -17.43
N VAL A 29 -5.98 19.28 -16.89
CA VAL A 29 -5.57 20.71 -16.84
C VAL A 29 -4.29 20.93 -16.03
N PHE A 30 -3.97 20.05 -15.11
CA PHE A 30 -2.74 20.14 -14.31
C PHE A 30 -1.50 19.63 -15.04
N PHE A 31 -1.66 18.98 -16.20
CA PHE A 31 -0.56 18.36 -16.94
C PHE A 31 -0.37 18.94 -18.35
N ASP A 32 -1.46 19.30 -19.03
CA ASP A 32 -1.42 19.92 -20.36
C ASP A 32 -2.42 21.10 -20.47
N PRO A 33 -2.29 22.14 -19.60
CA PRO A 33 -3.10 23.36 -19.78
C PRO A 33 -2.75 24.05 -21.08
N LYS A 34 -3.70 24.73 -21.73
CA LYS A 34 -3.44 25.50 -22.95
C LYS A 34 -2.96 26.92 -22.65
N SER A 35 -3.18 27.37 -21.41
CA SER A 35 -2.74 28.67 -20.93
C SER A 35 -2.56 28.67 -19.41
N VAL A 36 -1.53 29.37 -18.93
CA VAL A 36 -1.13 29.42 -17.51
C VAL A 36 -0.88 30.84 -17.08
N ALA A 37 -1.57 31.27 -16.02
CA ALA A 37 -1.25 32.52 -15.31
C ALA A 37 -0.35 32.20 -14.11
N VAL A 38 0.81 32.85 -14.00
CA VAL A 38 1.72 32.74 -12.86
C VAL A 38 1.58 33.98 -11.98
N VAL A 39 0.81 33.84 -10.90
CA VAL A 39 0.54 34.92 -9.93
C VAL A 39 1.67 34.97 -8.90
N GLY A 40 2.36 36.11 -8.83
CA GLY A 40 3.61 36.26 -8.11
C GLY A 40 4.84 36.03 -8.98
N ALA A 41 4.68 36.10 -10.29
CA ALA A 41 5.80 36.15 -11.23
C ALA A 41 6.77 37.29 -10.91
N SER A 42 8.06 37.13 -11.22
CA SER A 42 9.09 38.13 -10.89
C SER A 42 10.13 38.24 -12.00
N ALA A 43 10.66 39.44 -12.18
CA ALA A 43 11.82 39.65 -13.04
C ALA A 43 13.13 39.14 -12.39
N ASP A 44 13.17 39.00 -11.06
CA ASP A 44 14.32 38.48 -10.33
C ASP A 44 14.49 36.98 -10.55
N PRO A 45 15.61 36.52 -11.14
CA PRO A 45 15.87 35.12 -11.46
C PRO A 45 16.00 34.20 -10.22
N LYS A 46 16.15 34.79 -9.02
CA LYS A 46 16.21 34.05 -7.74
C LYS A 46 14.84 33.75 -7.15
N LYS A 47 13.78 34.30 -7.71
CA LYS A 47 12.41 34.11 -7.22
C LYS A 47 11.73 32.92 -7.87
N PRO A 48 10.95 32.12 -7.13
CA PRO A 48 10.24 30.94 -7.66
C PRO A 48 9.39 31.23 -8.91
N GLY A 49 8.69 32.35 -8.93
CA GLY A 49 7.84 32.73 -10.06
C GLY A 49 8.61 33.03 -11.35
N ASN A 50 9.89 33.46 -11.27
CA ASN A 50 10.76 33.55 -12.46
C ASN A 50 11.20 32.16 -12.90
N THR A 51 11.61 31.34 -11.94
CA THR A 51 12.13 29.98 -12.21
C THR A 51 11.05 29.12 -12.90
N ALA A 52 9.83 29.10 -12.41
CA ALA A 52 8.73 28.35 -13.04
C ALA A 52 8.46 28.78 -14.48
N LEU A 53 8.42 30.07 -14.76
CA LEU A 53 8.28 30.57 -16.13
C LEU A 53 9.45 30.13 -17.03
N ARG A 54 10.68 30.24 -16.52
CA ARG A 54 11.89 29.86 -17.23
C ARG A 54 11.91 28.36 -17.54
N HIS A 55 11.46 27.51 -16.60
CA HIS A 55 11.37 26.08 -16.81
C HIS A 55 10.36 25.72 -17.90
N MET A 56 9.16 26.28 -17.88
CA MET A 56 8.16 26.05 -18.92
C MET A 56 8.69 26.49 -20.31
N ILE A 57 9.36 27.64 -20.39
CA ILE A 57 9.95 28.11 -21.64
C ILE A 57 11.07 27.16 -22.09
N SER A 58 12.00 26.78 -21.22
CA SER A 58 13.15 25.92 -21.55
C SER A 58 12.77 24.49 -21.89
N MET A 59 11.71 23.94 -21.28
CA MET A 59 11.17 22.62 -21.60
C MET A 59 10.29 22.60 -22.85
N GLY A 60 10.10 23.76 -23.49
CA GLY A 60 9.39 23.86 -24.75
C GLY A 60 7.86 23.77 -24.64
N TYR A 61 7.31 24.12 -23.47
CA TYR A 61 5.86 24.23 -23.32
C TYR A 61 5.21 25.09 -24.39
N LYS A 62 4.12 24.60 -25.00
CA LYS A 62 3.48 25.22 -26.14
C LYS A 62 2.27 26.10 -25.82
N GLY A 63 1.78 25.99 -24.56
CA GLY A 63 0.67 26.84 -24.10
C GLY A 63 1.08 28.29 -23.88
N LYS A 64 0.10 29.16 -23.70
CA LYS A 64 0.33 30.59 -23.44
C LYS A 64 0.70 30.80 -21.97
N LEU A 65 1.68 31.67 -21.72
CA LEU A 65 2.15 32.05 -20.40
C LEU A 65 1.83 33.50 -20.11
N TYR A 66 1.18 33.75 -18.96
CA TYR A 66 0.78 35.06 -18.50
C TYR A 66 1.40 35.35 -17.12
N PRO A 67 2.57 36.04 -17.08
CA PRO A 67 3.09 36.56 -15.81
C PRO A 67 2.12 37.56 -15.19
N VAL A 68 1.87 37.44 -13.88
CA VAL A 68 1.01 38.35 -13.14
C VAL A 68 1.78 38.93 -11.96
N ASN A 69 2.03 40.26 -12.01
CA ASN A 69 2.66 41.02 -10.94
C ASN A 69 2.30 42.52 -11.08
N PRO A 70 1.74 43.17 -10.06
CA PRO A 70 1.32 44.58 -10.15
C PRO A 70 2.47 45.58 -10.34
N ARG A 71 3.73 45.16 -10.13
CA ARG A 71 4.91 46.05 -10.19
C ARG A 71 5.72 45.90 -11.47
N GLU A 72 5.49 44.86 -12.27
CA GLU A 72 6.26 44.50 -13.43
C GLU A 72 5.47 44.81 -14.72
N LYS A 73 6.16 45.22 -15.80
CA LYS A 73 5.55 45.44 -17.11
C LYS A 73 5.84 44.29 -18.09
N GLY A 74 6.89 43.55 -17.85
CA GLY A 74 7.31 42.39 -18.64
C GLY A 74 8.32 41.53 -17.92
N ILE A 75 8.22 40.21 -18.12
CA ILE A 75 9.10 39.22 -17.51
C ILE A 75 9.48 38.20 -18.56
N LEU A 76 10.79 37.93 -18.75
CA LEU A 76 11.34 36.97 -19.73
C LEU A 76 10.81 37.19 -21.17
N GLY A 77 10.59 38.45 -21.57
CA GLY A 77 10.03 38.81 -22.89
C GLY A 77 8.53 38.66 -23.03
N LEU A 78 7.83 38.23 -21.96
CA LEU A 78 6.37 38.13 -21.96
C LEU A 78 5.74 39.38 -21.32
N PRO A 79 4.59 39.89 -21.83
CA PRO A 79 3.85 40.97 -21.18
C PRO A 79 3.38 40.53 -19.79
N CYS A 80 3.50 41.40 -18.80
CA CYS A 80 3.08 41.15 -17.44
C CYS A 80 1.80 41.90 -17.09
N TYR A 81 0.82 41.25 -16.52
CA TYR A 81 -0.47 41.81 -16.13
C TYR A 81 -0.47 42.14 -14.64
N LYS A 82 -1.23 43.17 -14.24
CA LYS A 82 -1.31 43.53 -12.80
C LYS A 82 -2.13 42.55 -12.00
N SER A 83 -3.15 41.95 -12.61
CA SER A 83 -4.03 40.96 -12.02
C SER A 83 -4.46 39.91 -13.06
N VAL A 84 -5.03 38.80 -12.62
CA VAL A 84 -5.53 37.76 -13.53
C VAL A 84 -6.72 38.27 -14.33
N SER A 85 -7.52 39.17 -13.74
CA SER A 85 -8.70 39.77 -14.37
C SER A 85 -8.35 40.66 -15.57
N GLU A 86 -7.12 41.21 -15.65
CA GLU A 86 -6.66 42.03 -16.74
C GLU A 86 -6.17 41.21 -17.97
N ILE A 87 -6.01 39.90 -17.86
CA ILE A 87 -5.60 39.04 -18.96
C ILE A 87 -6.75 38.94 -19.96
N PRO A 88 -6.56 39.42 -21.24
CA PRO A 88 -7.65 39.47 -22.22
C PRO A 88 -8.00 38.12 -22.83
N GLU A 89 -7.12 37.16 -22.75
CA GLU A 89 -7.26 35.82 -23.36
C GLU A 89 -7.67 34.79 -22.31
N PRO A 90 -8.19 33.61 -22.72
CA PRO A 90 -8.55 32.54 -21.81
C PRO A 90 -7.38 32.07 -20.95
N VAL A 91 -7.64 31.72 -19.68
CA VAL A 91 -6.70 31.14 -18.72
C VAL A 91 -7.24 29.81 -18.25
N ASP A 92 -6.53 28.71 -18.49
CA ASP A 92 -6.94 27.39 -18.02
C ASP A 92 -6.51 27.11 -16.58
N LEU A 93 -5.26 27.48 -16.24
CA LEU A 93 -4.61 27.15 -14.99
C LEU A 93 -3.94 28.37 -14.36
N CYS A 94 -4.07 28.52 -13.04
CA CYS A 94 -3.36 29.56 -12.28
C CYS A 94 -2.38 28.94 -11.29
N VAL A 95 -1.14 29.43 -11.28
CA VAL A 95 -0.09 29.03 -10.33
C VAL A 95 0.09 30.18 -9.33
N LEU A 96 -0.18 29.91 -8.04
CA LEU A 96 -0.14 30.89 -6.96
C LEU A 96 1.21 30.79 -6.23
N MET A 97 2.04 31.82 -6.39
CA MET A 97 3.37 31.97 -5.77
C MET A 97 3.47 33.27 -4.98
N VAL A 98 2.43 33.65 -4.27
CA VAL A 98 2.32 34.83 -3.44
C VAL A 98 2.33 34.47 -1.95
N ALA A 99 2.47 35.45 -1.06
CA ALA A 99 2.33 35.22 0.38
C ALA A 99 0.95 34.61 0.71
N ALA A 100 0.89 33.73 1.70
CA ALA A 100 -0.32 32.97 2.04
C ALA A 100 -1.54 33.90 2.30
N GLU A 101 -1.30 35.05 2.91
CA GLU A 101 -2.32 36.06 3.24
C GLU A 101 -3.03 36.61 2.00
N LEU A 102 -2.36 36.60 0.83
CA LEU A 102 -2.90 37.12 -0.42
C LEU A 102 -3.67 36.07 -1.22
N THR A 103 -3.52 34.79 -0.91
CA THR A 103 -4.06 33.70 -1.72
C THR A 103 -5.57 33.65 -1.78
N VAL A 104 -6.26 33.97 -0.68
CA VAL A 104 -7.73 34.01 -0.63
C VAL A 104 -8.28 35.13 -1.51
N ALA A 105 -7.65 36.30 -1.52
CA ALA A 105 -8.05 37.40 -2.39
C ALA A 105 -7.84 37.03 -3.87
N VAL A 106 -6.72 36.38 -4.21
CA VAL A 106 -6.49 35.86 -5.56
C VAL A 106 -7.54 34.79 -5.93
N ALA A 107 -7.89 33.89 -5.02
CA ALA A 107 -8.93 32.88 -5.24
C ALA A 107 -10.31 33.53 -5.53
N GLN A 108 -10.65 34.62 -4.84
CA GLN A 108 -11.86 35.40 -5.14
C GLN A 108 -11.82 35.98 -6.54
N GLU A 109 -10.69 36.56 -6.93
CA GLU A 109 -10.49 37.08 -8.29
C GLU A 109 -10.62 35.97 -9.36
N LEU A 110 -10.04 34.78 -9.13
CA LEU A 110 -10.19 33.63 -10.01
C LEU A 110 -11.65 33.19 -10.15
N THR A 111 -12.37 33.19 -9.02
CA THR A 111 -13.80 32.83 -8.99
C THR A 111 -14.66 33.80 -9.77
N GLU A 112 -14.42 35.12 -9.63
CA GLU A 112 -15.11 36.17 -10.40
C GLU A 112 -14.79 36.04 -11.90
N ARG A 113 -13.52 35.83 -12.25
CA ARG A 113 -13.08 35.58 -13.63
C ARG A 113 -13.76 34.35 -14.20
N LYS A 114 -13.80 33.25 -13.47
CA LYS A 114 -14.49 32.01 -13.89
C LYS A 114 -15.98 32.26 -14.19
N ARG A 115 -16.67 33.03 -13.33
CA ARG A 115 -18.07 33.38 -13.56
C ARG A 115 -18.29 34.23 -14.81
N ARG A 116 -17.32 35.10 -15.11
CA ARG A 116 -17.41 36.04 -16.24
C ARG A 116 -17.02 35.37 -17.57
N PHE A 117 -15.97 34.55 -17.61
CA PHE A 117 -15.37 34.03 -18.84
C PHE A 117 -15.48 32.50 -18.98
N ASN A 118 -15.88 31.81 -17.95
CA ASN A 118 -15.95 30.34 -17.88
C ASN A 118 -14.63 29.63 -18.27
N ASP A 119 -13.48 30.22 -17.93
CA ASP A 119 -12.16 29.74 -18.34
C ASP A 119 -11.39 28.99 -17.25
N VAL A 120 -11.02 29.57 -16.13
CA VAL A 120 -10.16 28.95 -15.11
C VAL A 120 -10.70 27.61 -14.61
N LYS A 121 -9.95 26.54 -14.81
CA LYS A 121 -10.34 25.15 -14.46
C LYS A 121 -9.61 24.63 -13.22
N GLY A 122 -8.37 25.10 -12.99
CA GLY A 122 -7.54 24.66 -11.89
C GLY A 122 -6.61 25.72 -11.35
N ALA A 123 -6.14 25.48 -10.12
CA ALA A 123 -5.11 26.27 -9.46
C ALA A 123 -4.07 25.36 -8.81
N ILE A 124 -2.79 25.77 -8.81
CA ILE A 124 -1.71 25.16 -8.05
C ILE A 124 -1.24 26.20 -7.04
N CYS A 125 -1.38 25.93 -5.74
CA CYS A 125 -0.94 26.83 -4.69
C CYS A 125 0.37 26.33 -4.08
N MET A 126 1.46 27.01 -4.39
CA MET A 126 2.80 26.65 -3.91
C MET A 126 3.13 27.30 -2.56
N SER A 127 2.38 28.29 -2.16
CA SER A 127 2.57 29.03 -0.91
C SER A 127 2.38 28.14 0.31
N ALA A 128 3.28 28.26 1.29
CA ALA A 128 3.16 27.70 2.65
C ALA A 128 2.49 28.70 3.58
N GLY A 129 2.03 28.26 4.76
CA GLY A 129 1.35 29.09 5.76
C GLY A 129 -0.13 28.74 5.93
N PHE A 130 -0.47 27.47 5.81
CA PHE A 130 -1.82 26.91 5.85
C PHE A 130 -1.95 25.83 6.92
N GLY A 131 -2.71 24.79 6.66
CA GLY A 131 -3.03 23.73 7.62
C GLY A 131 -1.85 22.91 8.15
N GLU A 132 -0.66 23.03 7.56
CA GLU A 132 0.59 22.45 8.06
C GLU A 132 1.12 23.20 9.30
N ILE A 133 0.64 24.44 9.54
CA ILE A 133 0.96 25.21 10.72
C ILE A 133 -0.16 25.02 11.76
N ASP A 134 0.21 24.68 13.00
CA ASP A 134 -0.76 24.53 14.08
C ASP A 134 -1.19 25.91 14.66
N ALA A 135 -1.88 26.68 13.82
CA ALA A 135 -2.46 27.97 14.15
C ALA A 135 -3.88 28.06 13.58
N PRO A 136 -4.87 28.52 14.36
CA PRO A 136 -6.26 28.63 13.90
C PRO A 136 -6.42 29.46 12.63
N GLU A 137 -5.69 30.56 12.50
CA GLU A 137 -5.74 31.46 11.36
C GLU A 137 -5.22 30.80 10.08
N ALA A 138 -4.19 29.95 10.19
CA ALA A 138 -3.63 29.20 9.07
C ALA A 138 -4.60 28.11 8.58
N LYS A 139 -5.24 27.40 9.52
CA LYS A 139 -6.28 26.41 9.23
C LYS A 139 -7.51 27.06 8.59
N GLN A 140 -7.94 28.21 9.11
CA GLN A 140 -9.06 28.97 8.55
C GLN A 140 -8.74 29.46 7.14
N ARG A 141 -7.55 30.01 6.91
CA ARG A 141 -7.08 30.43 5.57
C ARG A 141 -7.15 29.31 4.55
N GLN A 142 -6.72 28.08 4.94
CA GLN A 142 -6.83 26.92 4.05
C GLN A 142 -8.29 26.61 3.72
N LYS A 143 -9.17 26.64 4.69
CA LYS A 143 -10.59 26.41 4.50
C LYS A 143 -11.20 27.45 3.56
N ASP A 144 -10.93 28.74 3.80
CA ASP A 144 -11.43 29.84 2.97
C ASP A 144 -10.94 29.72 1.52
N LEU A 145 -9.67 29.37 1.31
CA LEU A 145 -9.09 29.15 -0.02
C LEU A 145 -9.84 28.05 -0.76
N ILE A 146 -10.06 26.90 -0.12
CA ILE A 146 -10.73 25.74 -0.72
C ILE A 146 -12.19 26.08 -1.04
N GLU A 147 -12.93 26.62 -0.07
CA GLU A 147 -14.35 26.94 -0.24
C GLU A 147 -14.58 27.97 -1.34
N THR A 148 -13.70 28.99 -1.42
CA THR A 148 -13.74 30.00 -2.48
C THR A 148 -13.57 29.37 -3.86
N LEU A 149 -12.53 28.58 -4.09
CA LEU A 149 -12.26 27.95 -5.38
C LEU A 149 -13.34 26.91 -5.75
N ARG A 150 -13.76 26.09 -4.80
CA ARG A 150 -14.83 25.08 -5.02
C ARG A 150 -16.18 25.72 -5.38
N SER A 151 -16.47 26.91 -4.87
CA SER A 151 -17.72 27.65 -5.21
C SER A 151 -17.86 27.93 -6.70
N ALA A 152 -16.75 27.93 -7.44
CA ALA A 152 -16.69 28.10 -8.88
C ALA A 152 -16.19 26.84 -9.63
N SER A 153 -16.15 25.68 -8.96
CA SER A 153 -15.65 24.43 -9.56
C SER A 153 -14.20 24.55 -10.09
N ILE A 154 -13.36 25.33 -9.41
CA ILE A 154 -11.92 25.41 -9.68
C ILE A 154 -11.22 24.41 -8.77
N ARG A 155 -10.52 23.42 -9.35
CA ARG A 155 -9.79 22.39 -8.61
C ARG A 155 -8.43 22.92 -8.13
N LEU A 156 -7.94 22.40 -6.97
CA LEU A 156 -6.71 22.89 -6.34
C LEU A 156 -5.72 21.74 -6.06
N ILE A 157 -4.47 21.88 -6.53
CA ILE A 157 -3.32 21.12 -6.01
C ILE A 157 -2.56 21.98 -5.00
N GLY A 158 -2.17 21.39 -3.86
CA GLY A 158 -1.58 22.08 -2.72
C GLY A 158 -2.62 22.41 -1.63
N PRO A 159 -2.46 23.50 -0.89
CA PRO A 159 -1.32 24.42 -0.82
C PRO A 159 -0.03 23.77 -0.29
N ASN A 160 1.04 24.57 -0.11
CA ASN A 160 2.31 24.09 0.43
C ASN A 160 2.93 22.96 -0.42
N CYS A 161 3.00 23.17 -1.73
CA CYS A 161 3.54 22.18 -2.68
C CYS A 161 4.71 22.76 -3.49
N VAL A 162 5.50 21.89 -4.13
CA VAL A 162 6.62 22.27 -4.99
C VAL A 162 6.19 22.43 -6.45
N GLY A 163 4.96 22.05 -6.77
CA GLY A 163 4.38 22.18 -8.09
C GLY A 163 4.12 20.88 -8.82
N VAL A 164 3.82 21.00 -10.10
CA VAL A 164 3.46 19.91 -11.00
C VAL A 164 4.35 19.98 -12.25
N MET A 165 4.68 18.83 -12.81
CA MET A 165 5.44 18.72 -14.04
C MET A 165 4.88 17.60 -14.93
N ASP A 166 4.89 17.84 -16.24
CA ASP A 166 4.70 16.84 -17.29
C ASP A 166 5.78 17.03 -18.36
N THR A 167 6.64 16.04 -18.51
CA THR A 167 7.75 16.10 -19.48
C THR A 167 7.30 15.93 -20.92
N VAL A 168 6.09 15.40 -21.16
CA VAL A 168 5.53 15.22 -22.50
C VAL A 168 5.02 16.56 -23.07
N SER A 169 4.28 17.33 -22.27
CA SER A 169 3.78 18.65 -22.66
C SER A 169 4.82 19.76 -22.48
N GLY A 170 5.89 19.51 -21.73
CA GLY A 170 6.87 20.52 -21.31
C GLY A 170 6.37 21.43 -20.21
N PHE A 171 5.20 21.13 -19.60
CA PHE A 171 4.66 21.89 -18.48
C PHE A 171 5.45 21.59 -17.19
N ASN A 172 5.95 22.65 -16.55
CA ASN A 172 6.74 22.51 -15.33
C ASN A 172 6.64 23.74 -14.45
N THR A 173 6.01 23.62 -13.31
CA THR A 173 5.86 24.71 -12.34
C THR A 173 6.83 24.63 -11.18
N ASN A 174 7.65 23.56 -11.07
CA ASN A 174 8.63 23.48 -9.97
C ASN A 174 9.70 24.55 -10.11
N PHE A 175 10.39 24.87 -9.03
CA PHE A 175 11.34 25.97 -8.97
C PHE A 175 12.79 25.56 -8.66
N ASP A 176 13.11 24.26 -8.83
CA ASP A 176 14.47 23.75 -8.58
C ASP A 176 15.27 23.56 -9.87
N ILE A 177 15.37 22.33 -10.39
CA ILE A 177 16.09 22.01 -11.64
C ILE A 177 15.10 22.05 -12.83
N GLY A 178 15.55 22.60 -13.95
CA GLY A 178 14.66 22.85 -15.12
C GLY A 178 14.67 21.78 -16.20
N SER A 179 15.60 20.82 -16.18
CA SER A 179 15.73 19.82 -17.24
C SER A 179 15.72 18.41 -16.67
N TYR A 180 14.83 17.58 -17.22
CA TYR A 180 14.63 16.20 -16.78
C TYR A 180 14.57 15.28 -17.99
N PRO A 181 15.22 14.08 -17.94
CA PRO A 181 15.05 13.08 -18.97
C PRO A 181 13.57 12.64 -19.03
N GLN A 182 13.01 12.60 -20.23
CA GLN A 182 11.68 12.04 -20.44
C GLN A 182 11.73 10.52 -20.28
N GLY A 183 10.72 9.96 -19.59
CA GLY A 183 10.61 8.52 -19.36
C GLY A 183 9.22 8.08 -18.94
N GLY A 184 9.11 6.89 -18.34
CA GLY A 184 7.83 6.29 -17.97
C GLY A 184 7.47 6.41 -16.49
N ILE A 185 8.22 7.15 -15.67
CA ILE A 185 8.00 7.23 -14.22
C ILE A 185 7.12 8.43 -13.88
N SER A 186 5.96 8.19 -13.27
CA SER A 186 5.14 9.24 -12.66
C SER A 186 5.22 9.17 -11.15
N VAL A 187 5.41 10.32 -10.47
CA VAL A 187 5.60 10.39 -9.03
C VAL A 187 4.57 11.30 -8.38
N LEU A 188 3.90 10.77 -7.34
CA LEU A 188 3.03 11.50 -6.43
C LEU A 188 3.73 11.59 -5.07
N THR A 189 3.96 12.79 -4.55
CA THR A 189 4.64 12.98 -3.27
C THR A 189 3.91 13.95 -2.36
N GLN A 190 3.77 13.61 -1.08
CA GLN A 190 3.29 14.52 -0.05
C GLN A 190 4.40 15.46 0.44
N SER A 191 5.64 14.97 0.49
CA SER A 191 6.79 15.76 0.93
C SER A 191 7.42 16.53 -0.22
N GLY A 192 7.46 17.87 -0.09
CA GLY A 192 8.18 18.72 -1.02
C GLY A 192 9.69 18.45 -1.02
N ALA A 193 10.29 18.29 0.16
CA ALA A 193 11.73 18.04 0.28
C ALA A 193 12.15 16.68 -0.31
N PHE A 194 11.38 15.62 -0.04
CA PHE A 194 11.62 14.31 -0.68
C PHE A 194 11.43 14.40 -2.19
N GLY A 195 10.37 15.09 -2.64
CA GLY A 195 10.12 15.31 -4.06
C GLY A 195 11.26 16.03 -4.76
N ASN A 196 11.81 17.07 -4.14
CA ASN A 196 12.97 17.78 -4.67
C ASN A 196 14.21 16.86 -4.76
N SER A 197 14.46 16.04 -3.74
CA SER A 197 15.55 15.06 -3.80
C SER A 197 15.40 14.11 -4.98
N PHE A 198 14.15 13.68 -5.26
CA PHE A 198 13.84 12.85 -6.42
C PHE A 198 14.09 13.60 -7.74
N LEU A 199 13.64 14.84 -7.85
CA LEU A 199 13.86 15.68 -9.01
C LEU A 199 15.35 15.94 -9.23
N PHE A 200 16.12 16.22 -8.17
CA PHE A 200 17.58 16.38 -8.28
C PHE A 200 18.26 15.10 -8.80
N ALA A 201 17.91 13.94 -8.27
CA ALA A 201 18.45 12.67 -8.75
C ALA A 201 18.12 12.43 -10.23
N SER A 202 16.92 12.76 -10.70
CA SER A 202 16.54 12.68 -12.11
C SER A 202 17.34 13.66 -12.98
N GLY A 203 17.34 14.94 -12.61
CA GLY A 203 17.93 16.00 -13.42
C GLY A 203 19.46 15.99 -13.47
N THR A 204 20.14 15.51 -12.43
CA THR A 204 21.62 15.50 -12.36
C THR A 204 22.23 14.18 -12.82
N SER A 205 21.62 13.03 -12.48
CA SER A 205 22.17 11.74 -12.87
C SER A 205 21.83 11.34 -14.31
N GLY A 206 20.74 11.88 -14.86
CA GLY A 206 20.21 11.46 -16.14
C GLY A 206 19.66 10.01 -16.17
N ARG A 207 19.69 9.31 -15.01
CA ARG A 207 19.34 7.87 -14.90
C ARG A 207 17.87 7.61 -14.63
N VAL A 208 17.09 8.64 -14.25
CA VAL A 208 15.68 8.53 -13.87
C VAL A 208 14.84 9.32 -14.87
N GLY A 209 14.23 8.61 -15.81
CA GLY A 209 13.34 9.21 -16.81
C GLY A 209 11.95 9.49 -16.24
N LEU A 210 11.56 10.76 -16.13
CA LEU A 210 10.28 11.20 -15.60
C LEU A 210 9.22 11.34 -16.71
N ASN A 211 7.99 11.04 -16.35
CA ASN A 211 6.81 11.39 -17.12
C ASN A 211 6.06 12.54 -16.44
N LYS A 212 5.39 12.25 -15.31
CA LYS A 212 4.69 13.25 -14.52
C LYS A 212 5.21 13.31 -13.09
N TYR A 213 5.16 14.49 -12.50
CA TYR A 213 5.50 14.70 -11.10
C TYR A 213 4.46 15.61 -10.48
N VAL A 214 3.95 15.23 -9.30
CA VAL A 214 3.00 16.01 -8.53
C VAL A 214 3.43 16.08 -7.07
N SER A 215 3.77 17.29 -6.62
CA SER A 215 3.87 17.58 -5.20
C SER A 215 2.49 17.92 -4.67
N MET A 216 1.97 17.08 -3.77
CA MET A 216 0.59 17.20 -3.27
C MET A 216 0.44 18.27 -2.20
N GLY A 217 1.53 18.61 -1.48
CA GLY A 217 1.46 19.49 -0.32
C GLY A 217 0.43 19.00 0.70
N ASN A 218 -0.42 19.90 1.18
CA ASN A 218 -1.45 19.59 2.19
C ASN A 218 -2.63 18.75 1.66
N MET A 219 -2.69 18.43 0.36
CA MET A 219 -3.80 17.70 -0.27
C MET A 219 -5.18 18.26 0.14
N ALA A 220 -5.34 19.58 0.01
CA ALA A 220 -6.51 20.24 0.56
C ALA A 220 -7.78 19.99 -0.27
N ASP A 221 -7.66 19.81 -1.60
CA ASP A 221 -8.77 19.54 -2.53
C ASP A 221 -8.52 18.27 -3.33
N VAL A 222 -7.63 18.29 -4.34
CA VAL A 222 -7.29 17.11 -5.14
C VAL A 222 -6.61 16.06 -4.25
N GLN A 223 -7.14 14.83 -4.27
CA GLN A 223 -6.64 13.74 -3.45
C GLN A 223 -5.75 12.80 -4.30
N MET A 224 -4.88 12.05 -3.60
CA MET A 224 -3.98 11.09 -4.25
C MET A 224 -4.75 9.99 -5.00
N ALA A 225 -5.91 9.58 -4.50
CA ALA A 225 -6.79 8.62 -5.15
C ALA A 225 -7.25 9.07 -6.54
N GLU A 226 -7.60 10.36 -6.71
CA GLU A 226 -8.01 10.93 -7.99
C GLU A 226 -6.85 10.94 -9.00
N LEU A 227 -5.64 11.28 -8.54
CA LEU A 227 -4.44 11.24 -9.39
C LEU A 227 -4.01 9.83 -9.77
N LEU A 228 -4.17 8.86 -8.87
CA LEU A 228 -3.95 7.44 -9.19
C LEU A 228 -4.92 6.97 -10.28
N ALA A 229 -6.21 7.33 -10.16
CA ALA A 229 -7.20 7.04 -11.18
C ALA A 229 -6.89 7.71 -12.53
N PHE A 230 -6.39 8.95 -12.52
CA PHE A 230 -5.93 9.64 -13.72
C PHE A 230 -4.69 8.95 -14.35
N LEU A 231 -3.67 8.66 -13.55
CA LEU A 231 -2.44 8.04 -14.02
C LEU A 231 -2.63 6.57 -14.47
N LYS A 232 -3.64 5.89 -13.95
CA LYS A 232 -4.04 4.55 -14.39
C LYS A 232 -4.25 4.49 -15.90
N ASP A 233 -4.89 5.49 -16.47
CA ASP A 233 -5.26 5.55 -17.87
C ASP A 233 -4.25 6.33 -18.75
N ASP A 234 -3.28 6.99 -18.12
CA ASP A 234 -2.22 7.72 -18.87
C ASP A 234 -1.25 6.74 -19.54
N VAL A 235 -1.29 6.69 -20.88
CA VAL A 235 -0.48 5.76 -21.69
C VAL A 235 1.03 6.01 -21.61
N SER A 236 1.44 7.22 -21.27
CA SER A 236 2.86 7.59 -21.12
C SER A 236 3.45 7.17 -19.78
N THR A 237 2.61 6.92 -18.76
CA THR A 237 3.03 6.38 -17.46
C THR A 237 3.18 4.86 -17.50
N ARG A 238 4.38 4.36 -17.24
CA ARG A 238 4.68 2.92 -17.13
C ARG A 238 4.65 2.41 -15.69
N VAL A 239 5.05 3.26 -14.73
CA VAL A 239 5.08 2.96 -13.30
C VAL A 239 4.72 4.20 -12.51
N ILE A 240 3.99 4.02 -11.40
CA ILE A 240 3.61 5.09 -10.49
C ILE A 240 4.38 4.92 -9.20
N GLY A 241 5.14 5.95 -8.81
CA GLY A 241 5.79 6.07 -7.51
C GLY A 241 4.95 6.93 -6.57
N VAL A 242 4.76 6.46 -5.34
CA VAL A 242 4.01 7.19 -4.31
C VAL A 242 4.87 7.35 -3.06
N TYR A 243 5.16 8.59 -2.68
CA TYR A 243 5.71 8.88 -1.35
C TYR A 243 4.56 9.31 -0.42
N LEU A 244 4.36 8.54 0.64
CA LEU A 244 3.20 8.64 1.52
C LEU A 244 3.61 8.93 2.95
N GLU A 245 3.03 9.97 3.56
CA GLU A 245 3.16 10.30 4.97
C GLU A 245 1.91 9.92 5.76
N GLY A 246 0.73 10.24 5.24
CA GLY A 246 -0.57 9.88 5.81
C GLY A 246 -1.69 10.05 4.79
N LEU A 247 -2.83 9.44 5.06
CA LEU A 247 -4.03 9.49 4.22
C LEU A 247 -5.19 10.11 4.98
N LYS A 248 -6.00 10.92 4.32
CA LYS A 248 -7.29 11.41 4.85
C LYS A 248 -8.40 10.39 4.64
N ASP A 249 -8.38 9.73 3.48
CA ASP A 249 -9.28 8.65 3.11
C ASP A 249 -8.47 7.46 2.59
N PRO A 250 -8.06 6.53 3.48
CA PRO A 250 -7.33 5.35 3.08
C PRO A 250 -8.13 4.42 2.16
N ARG A 251 -9.45 4.30 2.34
CA ARG A 251 -10.26 3.38 1.54
C ARG A 251 -10.27 3.81 0.07
N ALA A 252 -10.55 5.07 -0.20
CA ALA A 252 -10.51 5.62 -1.56
C ALA A 252 -9.09 5.48 -2.17
N PHE A 253 -8.04 5.74 -1.38
CA PHE A 253 -6.66 5.57 -1.83
C PHE A 253 -6.35 4.13 -2.22
N PHE A 254 -6.62 3.16 -1.33
CA PHE A 254 -6.29 1.76 -1.57
C PHE A 254 -7.10 1.18 -2.73
N GLN A 255 -8.36 1.57 -2.88
CA GLN A 255 -9.18 1.17 -4.03
C GLN A 255 -8.60 1.68 -5.34
N ALA A 256 -8.36 3.00 -5.45
CA ALA A 256 -7.78 3.60 -6.66
C ALA A 256 -6.39 3.05 -6.98
N ALA A 257 -5.56 2.84 -5.95
CA ALA A 257 -4.24 2.28 -6.09
C ALA A 257 -4.28 0.80 -6.55
N SER A 258 -5.22 0.00 -6.06
CA SER A 258 -5.42 -1.39 -6.51
C SER A 258 -5.88 -1.45 -7.97
N GLU A 259 -6.79 -0.57 -8.38
CA GLU A 259 -7.22 -0.47 -9.78
C GLU A 259 -6.04 -0.06 -10.69
N ALA A 260 -5.21 0.88 -10.25
CA ALA A 260 -4.01 1.26 -10.97
C ALA A 260 -2.99 0.11 -11.01
N ALA A 261 -2.77 -0.61 -9.89
CA ALA A 261 -1.84 -1.72 -9.79
C ALA A 261 -2.22 -2.91 -10.69
N ALA A 262 -3.49 -3.11 -10.99
CA ALA A 262 -3.95 -4.11 -11.95
C ALA A 262 -3.49 -3.82 -13.40
N ILE A 263 -3.19 -2.57 -13.72
CA ILE A 263 -2.81 -2.12 -15.07
C ILE A 263 -1.31 -1.87 -15.16
N LYS A 264 -0.74 -1.13 -14.19
CA LYS A 264 0.68 -0.75 -14.13
C LYS A 264 1.21 -0.76 -12.70
N PRO A 265 2.51 -1.01 -12.46
CA PRO A 265 3.06 -1.10 -11.12
C PRO A 265 2.84 0.20 -10.32
N VAL A 266 2.43 0.05 -9.05
CA VAL A 266 2.36 1.12 -8.06
C VAL A 266 3.34 0.81 -6.93
N VAL A 267 4.39 1.61 -6.82
CA VAL A 267 5.46 1.47 -5.82
C VAL A 267 5.28 2.51 -4.74
N VAL A 268 5.19 2.08 -3.48
CA VAL A 268 4.89 2.97 -2.35
C VAL A 268 6.06 3.00 -1.37
N LEU A 269 6.56 4.19 -1.07
CA LEU A 269 7.48 4.47 0.01
C LEU A 269 6.73 5.23 1.11
N LYS A 270 6.46 4.54 2.24
CA LYS A 270 5.76 5.14 3.39
C LYS A 270 6.75 5.55 4.47
N SER A 271 6.69 6.83 4.88
CA SER A 271 7.37 7.36 6.07
C SER A 271 6.54 7.18 7.35
N GLY A 272 7.12 7.43 8.52
CA GLY A 272 6.42 7.32 9.82
C GLY A 272 6.09 5.88 10.20
N ARG A 273 7.03 4.94 10.03
CA ARG A 273 6.85 3.50 10.31
C ARG A 273 7.02 3.11 11.77
N SER A 274 7.82 3.84 12.52
CA SER A 274 8.04 3.64 13.96
C SER A 274 7.24 4.66 14.77
N GLU A 275 7.06 4.43 16.05
CA GLU A 275 6.41 5.40 16.95
C GLU A 275 7.11 6.76 16.91
N LEU A 276 8.44 6.79 16.91
CA LEU A 276 9.22 8.02 16.77
C LEU A 276 9.03 8.66 15.39
N GLY A 277 9.05 7.86 14.32
CA GLY A 277 8.82 8.35 12.97
C GLY A 277 7.39 8.86 12.77
N THR A 278 6.41 8.23 13.38
CA THR A 278 5.01 8.67 13.40
C THR A 278 4.87 10.01 14.10
N SER A 279 5.48 10.19 15.28
CA SER A 279 5.50 11.47 16.00
C SER A 279 6.14 12.58 15.19
N ALA A 280 7.25 12.30 14.51
CA ALA A 280 7.90 13.26 13.62
C ALA A 280 7.03 13.63 12.41
N ALA A 281 6.37 12.67 11.78
CA ALA A 281 5.48 12.92 10.64
C ALA A 281 4.24 13.75 11.05
N LEU A 282 3.64 13.46 12.19
CA LEU A 282 2.51 14.23 12.76
C LEU A 282 2.87 15.71 12.98
N SER A 283 4.07 15.97 13.51
CA SER A 283 4.54 17.34 13.76
C SER A 283 4.82 18.12 12.47
N HIS A 284 5.07 17.43 11.36
CA HIS A 284 5.43 18.04 10.08
C HIS A 284 4.23 18.28 9.15
N THR A 285 3.25 17.38 9.13
CA THR A 285 2.16 17.41 8.14
C THR A 285 0.76 17.53 8.75
N GLY A 286 0.63 17.37 10.08
CA GLY A 286 -0.68 17.30 10.75
C GLY A 286 -1.55 16.11 10.30
N ALA A 287 -0.98 15.16 9.56
CA ALA A 287 -1.70 13.98 9.07
C ALA A 287 -1.87 12.95 10.18
N ILE A 288 -3.07 12.37 10.30
CA ILE A 288 -3.34 11.27 11.24
C ILE A 288 -2.57 10.04 10.74
N ALA A 289 -1.60 9.57 11.54
CA ALA A 289 -0.90 8.34 11.27
C ALA A 289 -1.71 7.16 11.83
N GLY A 290 -2.17 6.26 10.98
CA GLY A 290 -2.74 4.97 11.38
C GLY A 290 -1.65 4.00 11.85
N ALA A 291 -2.06 2.89 12.50
CA ALA A 291 -1.13 1.87 12.93
C ALA A 291 -0.37 1.26 11.73
N GLU A 292 0.94 1.20 11.82
CA GLU A 292 1.84 0.71 10.76
C GLU A 292 1.47 -0.70 10.27
N ALA A 293 1.06 -1.58 11.19
CA ALA A 293 0.65 -2.94 10.86
C ALA A 293 -0.62 -2.99 9.98
N ILE A 294 -1.54 -2.04 10.15
CA ILE A 294 -2.73 -1.92 9.32
C ILE A 294 -2.33 -1.48 7.89
N TYR A 295 -1.44 -0.49 7.77
CA TYR A 295 -0.89 -0.10 6.46
C TYR A 295 -0.20 -1.27 5.74
N GLU A 296 0.64 -2.04 6.46
CA GLU A 296 1.32 -3.22 5.89
C GLU A 296 0.31 -4.26 5.38
N GLY A 297 -0.72 -4.55 6.18
CA GLY A 297 -1.82 -5.43 5.78
C GLY A 297 -2.56 -4.93 4.54
N ALA A 298 -2.88 -3.63 4.51
CA ALA A 298 -3.59 -3.01 3.40
C ALA A 298 -2.75 -3.00 2.11
N PHE A 299 -1.45 -2.66 2.16
CA PHE A 299 -0.58 -2.72 0.97
C PHE A 299 -0.57 -4.11 0.35
N ARG A 300 -0.48 -5.17 1.16
CA ARG A 300 -0.54 -6.55 0.69
C ARG A 300 -1.90 -6.92 0.09
N GLN A 301 -2.99 -6.56 0.81
CA GLN A 301 -4.36 -6.84 0.39
C GLN A 301 -4.70 -6.24 -0.97
N PHE A 302 -4.25 -5.01 -1.21
CA PHE A 302 -4.54 -4.27 -2.44
C PHE A 302 -3.47 -4.43 -3.52
N GLY A 303 -2.49 -5.31 -3.32
CA GLY A 303 -1.46 -5.63 -4.32
C GLY A 303 -0.49 -4.50 -4.59
N LEU A 304 -0.28 -3.61 -3.60
CA LEU A 304 0.64 -2.50 -3.73
C LEU A 304 2.06 -2.90 -3.32
N MET A 305 3.02 -2.49 -4.10
CA MET A 305 4.41 -2.76 -3.83
C MET A 305 4.97 -1.76 -2.83
N ARG A 306 5.25 -2.23 -1.64
CA ARG A 306 5.86 -1.42 -0.60
C ARG A 306 7.36 -1.62 -0.56
N VAL A 307 8.10 -0.53 -0.70
CA VAL A 307 9.56 -0.48 -0.54
C VAL A 307 9.94 0.18 0.78
N ARG A 308 11.14 -0.12 1.30
CA ARG A 308 11.55 0.27 2.64
C ARG A 308 12.65 1.33 2.68
N SER A 309 13.35 1.57 1.58
CA SER A 309 14.40 2.56 1.48
C SER A 309 14.23 3.45 0.25
N VAL A 310 14.87 4.61 0.28
CA VAL A 310 14.89 5.54 -0.84
C VAL A 310 15.59 4.92 -2.05
N ALA A 311 16.71 4.24 -1.85
CA ALA A 311 17.43 3.56 -2.91
C ALA A 311 16.57 2.50 -3.61
N GLU A 312 15.90 1.63 -2.83
CA GLU A 312 14.98 0.63 -3.35
C GLU A 312 13.82 1.26 -4.13
N PHE A 313 13.29 2.42 -3.67
CA PHE A 313 12.23 3.15 -4.36
C PHE A 313 12.69 3.61 -5.75
N TYR A 314 13.84 4.28 -5.83
CA TYR A 314 14.41 4.75 -7.10
C TYR A 314 14.68 3.60 -8.06
N ASP A 315 15.37 2.58 -7.59
CA ASP A 315 15.80 1.47 -8.41
C ASP A 315 14.64 0.59 -8.89
N THR A 316 13.62 0.38 -8.05
CA THR A 316 12.39 -0.33 -8.45
C THR A 316 11.62 0.46 -9.52
N LEU A 317 11.47 1.78 -9.37
CA LEU A 317 10.82 2.61 -10.38
C LEU A 317 11.58 2.59 -11.72
N ARG A 318 12.90 2.68 -11.68
CA ARG A 318 13.74 2.59 -12.89
C ARG A 318 13.59 1.23 -13.58
N ALA A 319 13.63 0.15 -12.81
CA ALA A 319 13.46 -1.19 -13.35
C ALA A 319 12.11 -1.35 -14.05
N PHE A 320 11.00 -0.97 -13.43
CA PHE A 320 9.67 -1.05 -14.07
C PHE A 320 9.51 -0.11 -15.26
N SER A 321 10.17 1.04 -15.26
CA SER A 321 10.12 1.97 -16.39
C SER A 321 10.86 1.45 -17.62
N MET A 322 11.95 0.69 -17.42
CA MET A 322 12.89 0.31 -18.48
C MET A 322 12.80 -1.16 -18.87
N GLN A 323 12.24 -2.03 -18.01
CA GLN A 323 12.24 -3.48 -18.21
C GLN A 323 10.83 -4.06 -18.32
N PRO A 324 10.67 -5.18 -19.04
CA PRO A 324 9.41 -5.92 -19.02
C PRO A 324 9.16 -6.52 -17.62
N VAL A 325 7.89 -6.78 -17.33
CA VAL A 325 7.49 -7.49 -16.10
C VAL A 325 7.74 -9.01 -16.30
N PRO A 326 8.46 -9.69 -15.39
CA PRO A 326 8.70 -11.12 -15.51
C PRO A 326 7.40 -11.90 -15.32
N LYS A 327 7.33 -13.10 -15.89
CA LYS A 327 6.15 -13.99 -15.78
C LYS A 327 6.20 -14.92 -14.57
N GLY A 328 7.37 -15.06 -13.99
CA GLY A 328 7.64 -15.91 -12.84
C GLY A 328 8.74 -15.30 -11.99
N ASN A 329 9.33 -16.11 -11.13
CA ASN A 329 10.25 -15.69 -10.10
C ASN A 329 11.61 -16.44 -10.12
N ARG A 330 11.92 -17.16 -11.21
CA ARG A 330 13.14 -17.95 -11.35
C ARG A 330 14.25 -17.06 -11.91
N VAL A 331 15.28 -16.83 -11.09
CA VAL A 331 16.38 -15.91 -11.37
C VAL A 331 17.62 -16.65 -11.83
N ALA A 332 18.23 -16.20 -12.93
CA ALA A 332 19.60 -16.53 -13.27
C ALA A 332 20.54 -15.39 -12.90
N VAL A 333 21.67 -15.71 -12.26
CA VAL A 333 22.73 -14.75 -11.92
C VAL A 333 23.94 -15.03 -12.80
N LEU A 334 24.32 -14.08 -13.65
CA LEU A 334 25.49 -14.13 -14.51
C LEU A 334 26.53 -13.14 -13.97
N THR A 335 27.73 -13.60 -13.67
CA THR A 335 28.82 -12.76 -13.18
C THR A 335 30.17 -13.17 -13.74
N HIS A 336 31.13 -12.28 -13.66
CA HIS A 336 32.56 -12.60 -13.74
C HIS A 336 33.30 -12.15 -12.46
N MET A 337 32.53 -11.94 -11.39
CA MET A 337 33.00 -11.54 -10.06
C MET A 337 32.36 -12.45 -9.00
N GLY A 338 33.10 -13.43 -8.52
CA GLY A 338 32.59 -14.41 -7.57
C GLY A 338 31.98 -13.78 -6.30
N GLY A 339 32.69 -12.86 -5.64
CA GLY A 339 32.25 -12.23 -4.40
C GLY A 339 30.89 -11.51 -4.51
N PRO A 340 30.72 -10.51 -5.37
CA PRO A 340 29.43 -9.87 -5.60
C PRO A 340 28.33 -10.82 -6.07
N GLY A 341 28.68 -11.87 -6.84
CA GLY A 341 27.75 -12.93 -7.23
C GLY A 341 27.20 -13.68 -6.02
N THR A 342 28.07 -14.07 -5.09
CA THR A 342 27.68 -14.74 -3.83
C THR A 342 26.77 -13.85 -2.98
N MET A 343 27.12 -12.58 -2.80
CA MET A 343 26.28 -11.62 -2.05
C MET A 343 24.87 -11.47 -2.67
N CYS A 344 24.78 -11.48 -4.00
CA CYS A 344 23.48 -11.44 -4.69
C CYS A 344 22.64 -12.69 -4.40
N ILE A 345 23.27 -13.88 -4.40
CA ILE A 345 22.59 -15.15 -4.13
C ILE A 345 22.14 -15.22 -2.66
N ASP A 346 22.98 -14.78 -1.73
CA ASP A 346 22.61 -14.72 -0.31
C ASP A 346 21.33 -13.90 -0.12
N GLU A 347 21.29 -12.70 -0.70
CA GLU A 347 20.08 -11.86 -0.63
C GLU A 347 18.87 -12.51 -1.32
N ILE A 348 19.04 -13.10 -2.51
CA ILE A 348 17.96 -13.82 -3.21
C ILE A 348 17.39 -14.95 -2.34
N SER A 349 18.24 -15.67 -1.61
CA SER A 349 17.81 -16.81 -0.77
C SER A 349 16.99 -16.41 0.45
N GLU A 350 17.15 -15.16 0.94
CA GLU A 350 16.43 -14.60 2.06
C GLU A 350 15.12 -13.90 1.64
N LEU A 351 15.01 -13.47 0.38
CA LEU A 351 13.86 -12.71 -0.11
C LEU A 351 12.67 -13.61 -0.44
N PRO A 352 11.48 -13.32 0.10
CA PRO A 352 10.26 -14.00 -0.33
C PRO A 352 9.95 -13.65 -1.79
N GLY A 353 9.50 -14.64 -2.54
CA GLY A 353 9.03 -14.44 -3.91
C GLY A 353 10.11 -14.56 -5.00
N LEU A 354 11.37 -14.88 -4.66
CA LEU A 354 12.40 -15.26 -5.61
C LEU A 354 12.88 -16.71 -5.39
N GLN A 355 13.36 -17.32 -6.43
CA GLN A 355 14.07 -18.59 -6.39
C GLN A 355 15.13 -18.66 -7.49
N MET A 356 16.26 -19.30 -7.22
CA MET A 356 17.27 -19.55 -8.23
C MET A 356 16.72 -20.47 -9.32
N ALA A 357 17.02 -20.17 -10.57
CA ALA A 357 16.61 -20.99 -11.71
C ALA A 357 17.36 -22.33 -11.73
N SER A 358 16.70 -23.41 -12.18
CA SER A 358 17.38 -24.68 -12.55
C SER A 358 17.45 -24.75 -14.07
N PHE A 359 18.64 -24.60 -14.63
CA PHE A 359 18.83 -24.62 -16.08
C PHE A 359 18.39 -25.91 -16.70
N SER A 360 17.87 -25.87 -17.92
CA SER A 360 17.59 -27.07 -18.71
C SER A 360 18.88 -27.78 -19.13
N ASP A 361 18.79 -29.07 -19.49
CA ASP A 361 19.94 -29.84 -19.97
C ASP A 361 20.53 -29.24 -21.25
N GLU A 362 19.68 -28.72 -22.14
CA GLU A 362 20.06 -28.01 -23.36
C GLU A 362 20.86 -26.74 -23.04
N THR A 363 20.42 -25.96 -22.04
CA THR A 363 21.12 -24.77 -21.57
C THR A 363 22.49 -25.13 -20.97
N HIS A 364 22.56 -26.18 -20.15
CA HIS A 364 23.82 -26.67 -19.60
C HIS A 364 24.80 -27.09 -20.70
N ALA A 365 24.33 -27.85 -21.70
CA ALA A 365 25.16 -28.29 -22.83
C ALA A 365 25.65 -27.11 -23.67
N ALA A 366 24.76 -26.16 -23.99
CA ALA A 366 25.11 -24.97 -24.74
C ALA A 366 26.13 -24.08 -24.02
N LEU A 367 25.97 -23.83 -22.71
CA LEU A 367 26.93 -23.07 -21.89
C LEU A 367 28.30 -23.77 -21.84
N LYS A 368 28.33 -25.08 -21.62
CA LYS A 368 29.58 -25.85 -21.60
C LYS A 368 30.32 -25.82 -22.93
N SER A 369 29.63 -25.67 -24.05
CA SER A 369 30.26 -25.64 -25.38
C SER A 369 30.97 -24.32 -25.68
N ILE A 370 30.59 -23.21 -25.00
CA ILE A 370 31.16 -21.90 -25.27
C ILE A 370 32.00 -21.34 -24.13
N LEU A 371 31.84 -21.86 -22.92
CA LEU A 371 32.53 -21.36 -21.72
C LEU A 371 33.81 -22.15 -21.45
N SER A 372 34.76 -21.46 -20.80
CA SER A 372 35.97 -22.08 -20.29
C SER A 372 35.65 -23.20 -19.30
N PRO A 373 36.44 -24.31 -19.26
CA PRO A 373 36.29 -25.31 -18.20
C PRO A 373 36.44 -24.79 -16.77
N ALA A 374 37.03 -23.60 -16.59
CA ALA A 374 37.16 -22.94 -15.31
C ALA A 374 35.88 -22.19 -14.88
N ALA A 375 34.92 -21.98 -15.80
CA ALA A 375 33.66 -21.32 -15.47
C ALA A 375 32.81 -22.21 -14.56
N ASN A 376 32.15 -21.55 -13.58
CA ASN A 376 31.15 -22.25 -12.78
C ASN A 376 29.78 -22.14 -13.45
N ILE A 377 29.15 -23.28 -13.77
CA ILE A 377 27.85 -23.35 -14.44
C ILE A 377 26.88 -24.14 -13.57
N GLY A 378 25.91 -23.44 -12.96
CA GLY A 378 24.81 -24.07 -12.24
C GLY A 378 25.15 -24.60 -10.84
N HIS A 379 26.20 -24.12 -10.21
CA HIS A 379 26.58 -24.47 -8.83
C HIS A 379 26.80 -23.21 -7.98
N PRO A 380 25.79 -22.74 -7.20
CA PRO A 380 24.43 -23.31 -7.04
C PRO A 380 23.58 -23.22 -8.31
N PRO A 381 22.38 -23.86 -8.36
CA PRO A 381 21.47 -23.73 -9.50
C PRO A 381 21.24 -22.28 -9.90
N GLY A 382 21.15 -21.99 -11.20
CA GLY A 382 20.91 -20.64 -11.71
C GLY A 382 22.10 -19.67 -11.68
N TYR A 383 23.26 -20.10 -11.18
CA TYR A 383 24.48 -19.29 -11.09
C TYR A 383 25.47 -19.61 -12.21
N ILE A 384 26.01 -18.56 -12.83
CA ILE A 384 27.08 -18.65 -13.81
C ILE A 384 28.18 -17.67 -13.43
N ASP A 385 29.38 -18.17 -13.17
CA ASP A 385 30.57 -17.35 -12.98
C ASP A 385 31.58 -17.61 -14.13
N LEU A 386 31.77 -16.59 -14.96
CA LEU A 386 32.67 -16.63 -16.11
C LEU A 386 34.13 -16.61 -15.70
N THR A 387 34.43 -16.27 -14.44
CA THR A 387 35.79 -16.07 -13.90
C THR A 387 36.60 -15.02 -14.72
N ALA A 388 37.94 -15.12 -14.76
CA ALA A 388 38.78 -14.19 -15.48
C ALA A 388 38.79 -14.35 -17.01
N ALA A 389 38.20 -15.43 -17.51
CA ALA A 389 38.17 -15.74 -18.95
C ALA A 389 36.87 -15.21 -19.59
N HIS A 390 36.68 -13.90 -19.60
CA HIS A 390 35.50 -13.22 -20.13
C HIS A 390 35.92 -12.20 -21.20
N PHE A 391 35.18 -12.20 -22.31
CA PHE A 391 35.29 -11.22 -23.41
C PHE A 391 33.91 -10.63 -23.68
N GLU A 392 33.87 -9.47 -24.33
CA GLU A 392 32.61 -8.73 -24.53
C GLU A 392 31.54 -9.56 -25.27
N HIS A 393 31.92 -10.24 -26.35
CA HIS A 393 31.00 -11.07 -27.15
C HIS A 393 30.45 -12.27 -26.39
N LEU A 394 31.20 -12.78 -25.39
CA LEU A 394 30.75 -13.93 -24.59
C LEU A 394 29.50 -13.60 -23.76
N HIS A 395 29.39 -12.35 -23.27
CA HIS A 395 28.19 -11.88 -22.59
C HIS A 395 26.96 -11.93 -23.50
N HIS A 396 27.11 -11.59 -24.77
CA HIS A 396 26.06 -11.70 -25.79
C HIS A 396 25.53 -13.14 -25.90
N GLU A 397 26.42 -14.09 -26.12
CA GLU A 397 26.06 -15.50 -26.35
C GLU A 397 25.44 -16.12 -25.10
N VAL A 398 26.04 -15.89 -23.91
CA VAL A 398 25.49 -16.42 -22.65
C VAL A 398 24.11 -15.88 -22.38
N LEU A 399 23.90 -14.56 -22.53
CA LEU A 399 22.58 -13.94 -22.33
C LEU A 399 21.54 -14.52 -23.30
N LYS A 400 21.86 -14.75 -24.57
CA LYS A 400 20.93 -15.37 -25.52
C LYS A 400 20.53 -16.80 -25.09
N ILE A 401 21.48 -17.60 -24.59
CA ILE A 401 21.18 -18.92 -24.05
C ILE A 401 20.23 -18.84 -22.88
N LEU A 402 20.50 -17.92 -21.91
CA LEU A 402 19.64 -17.71 -20.71
C LEU A 402 18.24 -17.20 -21.06
N PHE A 403 18.14 -16.29 -22.03
CA PHE A 403 16.83 -15.78 -22.46
C PHE A 403 15.98 -16.86 -23.13
N ASN A 404 16.58 -17.88 -23.75
CA ASN A 404 15.88 -18.99 -24.37
C ASN A 404 15.53 -20.12 -23.38
N ASP A 405 16.14 -20.19 -22.19
CA ASP A 405 15.86 -21.22 -21.20
C ASP A 405 14.44 -21.09 -20.63
N PRO A 406 13.55 -22.09 -20.75
CA PRO A 406 12.19 -22.04 -20.25
C PRO A 406 12.11 -21.95 -18.72
N ASN A 407 13.18 -22.28 -18.00
CA ASN A 407 13.29 -22.27 -16.56
C ASN A 407 13.82 -20.94 -15.99
N VAL A 408 14.16 -19.96 -16.83
CA VAL A 408 14.62 -18.63 -16.42
C VAL A 408 13.52 -17.61 -16.70
N ASP A 409 13.14 -16.81 -15.69
CA ASP A 409 12.12 -15.76 -15.80
C ASP A 409 12.73 -14.37 -15.85
N LEU A 410 13.91 -14.17 -15.23
CA LEU A 410 14.69 -12.94 -15.28
C LEU A 410 16.19 -13.22 -15.08
N VAL A 411 17.03 -12.27 -15.52
CA VAL A 411 18.48 -12.36 -15.40
C VAL A 411 19.01 -11.17 -14.62
N ILE A 412 19.87 -11.43 -13.63
CA ILE A 412 20.72 -10.44 -12.99
C ILE A 412 22.12 -10.64 -13.54
N GLN A 413 22.69 -9.58 -14.12
CA GLN A 413 24.06 -9.59 -14.63
C GLN A 413 24.93 -8.67 -13.79
N ILE A 414 26.05 -9.18 -13.26
CA ILE A 414 27.01 -8.43 -12.45
C ILE A 414 28.29 -8.21 -13.26
N LEU A 415 28.54 -6.95 -13.59
CA LEU A 415 29.61 -6.53 -14.48
C LEU A 415 30.69 -5.75 -13.72
N ALA A 416 31.94 -6.14 -13.89
CA ALA A 416 33.10 -5.41 -13.45
C ALA A 416 33.85 -4.85 -14.67
N PRO A 417 33.77 -3.56 -14.93
CA PRO A 417 34.64 -2.98 -15.94
C PRO A 417 36.10 -3.11 -15.50
N SER A 418 36.91 -3.69 -16.38
CA SER A 418 38.36 -3.80 -16.17
C SER A 418 39.10 -2.98 -17.25
N ALA A 419 40.37 -2.72 -17.01
CA ALA A 419 41.23 -2.01 -17.98
C ALA A 419 41.36 -2.79 -19.32
N PHE A 420 41.05 -4.06 -19.33
CA PHE A 420 41.16 -4.95 -20.49
C PHE A 420 39.85 -5.08 -21.29
N LEU A 421 38.72 -4.60 -20.77
CA LEU A 421 37.43 -4.65 -21.44
C LEU A 421 37.12 -3.35 -22.16
N ASN A 422 36.64 -3.44 -23.39
CA ASN A 422 36.10 -2.34 -24.13
C ASN A 422 34.67 -2.07 -23.66
N GLN A 423 34.49 -1.12 -22.73
CA GLN A 423 33.20 -0.82 -22.11
C GLN A 423 32.09 -0.47 -23.13
N PRO A 424 32.31 0.38 -24.16
CA PRO A 424 31.31 0.64 -25.20
C PRO A 424 30.91 -0.62 -25.99
N LEU A 425 31.88 -1.51 -26.31
CA LEU A 425 31.60 -2.77 -27.00
C LEU A 425 30.80 -3.71 -26.09
N LEU A 426 31.17 -3.85 -24.81
CA LEU A 426 30.41 -4.65 -23.85
C LEU A 426 28.97 -4.16 -23.71
N ALA A 427 28.75 -2.86 -23.60
CA ALA A 427 27.40 -2.28 -23.57
C ALA A 427 26.60 -2.64 -24.84
N LYS A 428 27.24 -2.56 -26.02
CA LYS A 428 26.62 -2.92 -27.30
C LYS A 428 26.27 -4.42 -27.37
N GLU A 429 27.15 -5.30 -26.94
CA GLU A 429 26.93 -6.74 -26.93
C GLU A 429 25.78 -7.14 -25.98
N VAL A 430 25.76 -6.60 -24.77
CA VAL A 430 24.68 -6.84 -23.81
C VAL A 430 23.35 -6.29 -24.33
N ALA A 431 23.33 -5.09 -24.89
CA ALA A 431 22.14 -4.49 -25.48
C ALA A 431 21.63 -5.30 -26.68
N GLY A 432 22.56 -5.76 -27.55
CA GLY A 432 22.23 -6.60 -28.70
C GLY A 432 21.59 -7.93 -28.31
N ALA A 433 22.11 -8.58 -27.26
CA ALA A 433 21.51 -9.79 -26.70
C ALA A 433 20.08 -9.53 -26.18
N PHE A 434 19.88 -8.46 -25.42
CA PHE A 434 18.56 -8.11 -24.91
C PHE A 434 17.57 -7.80 -26.03
N GLN A 435 17.96 -7.04 -27.05
CA GLN A 435 17.13 -6.68 -28.20
C GLN A 435 16.79 -7.87 -29.10
N SER A 436 17.63 -8.92 -29.11
CA SER A 436 17.41 -10.14 -29.88
C SER A 436 16.27 -11.01 -29.34
N GLN A 437 15.75 -10.72 -28.16
CA GLN A 437 14.59 -11.41 -27.58
C GLN A 437 13.34 -11.16 -28.44
N GLY A 438 12.54 -12.19 -28.65
CA GLY A 438 11.31 -12.09 -29.40
C GLY A 438 10.20 -11.33 -28.67
N SER A 439 8.95 -11.68 -28.99
CA SER A 439 7.73 -11.00 -28.47
C SER A 439 7.48 -11.11 -26.95
N ARG A 440 8.31 -11.83 -26.22
CA ARG A 440 8.18 -12.08 -24.78
C ARG A 440 9.52 -11.91 -24.06
N PRO A 441 10.06 -10.70 -24.02
CA PRO A 441 11.36 -10.47 -23.44
C PRO A 441 11.35 -10.72 -21.92
N LYS A 442 12.45 -11.29 -21.41
CA LYS A 442 12.74 -11.43 -19.99
C LYS A 442 13.54 -10.23 -19.50
N PRO A 443 13.30 -9.74 -18.28
CA PRO A 443 14.05 -8.60 -17.75
C PRO A 443 15.54 -8.94 -17.58
N LEU A 444 16.38 -7.91 -17.80
CA LEU A 444 17.82 -7.92 -17.54
C LEU A 444 18.18 -6.78 -16.61
N LEU A 445 18.65 -7.11 -15.42
CA LEU A 445 19.07 -6.15 -14.40
C LEU A 445 20.60 -6.17 -14.28
N ASN A 446 21.26 -5.02 -14.54
CA ASN A 446 22.72 -4.96 -14.62
C ASN A 446 23.28 -4.30 -13.37
N VAL A 447 24.19 -4.97 -12.65
CA VAL A 447 24.95 -4.41 -11.50
C VAL A 447 26.32 -3.95 -11.98
N ILE A 448 26.67 -2.71 -11.66
CA ILE A 448 27.97 -2.12 -11.96
C ILE A 448 28.43 -1.32 -10.75
N THR A 449 29.38 -1.85 -9.98
CA THR A 449 29.77 -1.31 -8.66
C THR A 449 30.88 -0.27 -8.68
N PHE A 450 31.49 0.03 -9.82
CA PHE A 450 32.70 0.85 -9.91
C PHE A 450 32.39 2.27 -10.41
N GLY A 451 32.26 3.23 -9.56
CA GLY A 451 32.15 4.67 -9.75
C GLY A 451 32.37 5.22 -11.16
N ASP A 452 33.06 6.32 -11.29
CA ASP A 452 33.26 7.04 -12.58
C ASP A 452 34.01 6.22 -13.65
N PHE A 453 34.84 5.25 -13.25
CA PHE A 453 35.52 4.35 -14.18
C PHE A 453 34.54 3.54 -15.06
N ALA A 454 33.34 3.28 -14.56
CA ALA A 454 32.31 2.52 -15.26
C ALA A 454 31.32 3.37 -16.06
N ASP A 455 31.47 4.68 -16.10
CA ASP A 455 30.49 5.60 -16.69
C ASP A 455 30.18 5.33 -18.15
N ASN A 456 31.16 4.93 -18.93
CA ASN A 456 30.95 4.60 -20.37
C ASN A 456 30.06 3.35 -20.52
N LEU A 457 30.28 2.33 -19.69
CA LEU A 457 29.46 1.13 -19.67
C LEU A 457 28.02 1.44 -19.19
N ARG A 458 27.90 2.19 -18.08
CA ARG A 458 26.59 2.62 -17.55
C ARG A 458 25.79 3.39 -18.57
N ARG A 459 26.36 4.44 -19.14
CA ARG A 459 25.69 5.27 -20.15
C ARG A 459 25.30 4.47 -21.38
N GLY A 460 26.18 3.58 -21.84
CA GLY A 460 25.88 2.70 -22.97
C GLY A 460 24.66 1.81 -22.72
N LEU A 461 24.58 1.16 -21.57
CA LEU A 461 23.46 0.30 -21.19
C LEU A 461 22.18 1.11 -20.99
N GLU A 462 22.24 2.20 -20.23
CA GLU A 462 21.04 3.04 -19.96
C GLU A 462 20.47 3.70 -21.20
N THR A 463 21.32 4.14 -22.13
CA THR A 463 20.89 4.63 -23.45
C THR A 463 20.19 3.54 -24.27
N ALA A 464 20.58 2.27 -24.07
CA ALA A 464 19.93 1.12 -24.71
C ALA A 464 18.65 0.65 -23.98
N GLY A 465 18.19 1.36 -22.93
CA GLY A 465 17.02 0.99 -22.15
C GLY A 465 17.26 -0.11 -21.10
N LEU A 466 18.52 -0.33 -20.72
CA LEU A 466 18.93 -1.32 -19.72
C LEU A 466 19.33 -0.62 -18.42
N PRO A 467 18.58 -0.78 -17.31
CA PRO A 467 18.90 -0.13 -16.05
C PRO A 467 20.18 -0.69 -15.46
N THR A 468 20.95 0.19 -14.82
CA THR A 468 22.16 -0.19 -14.08
C THR A 468 22.01 0.10 -12.60
N PHE A 469 22.49 -0.79 -11.74
CA PHE A 469 22.40 -0.75 -10.29
C PHE A 469 23.80 -0.73 -9.69
N ASP A 470 23.93 -0.15 -8.50
CA ASP A 470 25.23 0.03 -7.89
C ASP A 470 25.66 -1.18 -7.03
N TYR A 471 24.67 -1.95 -6.48
CA TYR A 471 24.95 -3.02 -5.53
C TYR A 471 24.11 -4.29 -5.78
N PRO A 472 24.70 -5.48 -5.55
CA PRO A 472 24.06 -6.77 -5.84
C PRO A 472 22.89 -7.08 -4.89
N ASP A 473 22.93 -6.68 -3.63
CA ASP A 473 21.86 -6.84 -2.66
C ASP A 473 20.64 -5.97 -3.02
N THR A 474 20.86 -4.73 -3.44
CA THR A 474 19.78 -3.83 -3.87
C THR A 474 19.08 -4.38 -5.13
N VAL A 475 19.85 -4.88 -6.11
CA VAL A 475 19.24 -5.42 -7.34
C VAL A 475 18.44 -6.69 -7.08
N ALA A 476 18.83 -7.53 -6.11
CA ALA A 476 18.05 -8.70 -5.71
C ALA A 476 16.66 -8.31 -5.18
N ARG A 477 16.57 -7.25 -4.36
CA ARG A 477 15.28 -6.69 -3.89
C ARG A 477 14.44 -6.13 -5.03
N VAL A 478 15.07 -5.43 -5.96
CA VAL A 478 14.37 -4.94 -7.17
C VAL A 478 13.83 -6.11 -8.01
N ALA A 479 14.60 -7.17 -8.20
CA ALA A 479 14.17 -8.39 -8.90
C ALA A 479 12.98 -9.05 -8.18
N ALA A 480 13.00 -9.11 -6.83
CA ALA A 480 11.88 -9.60 -6.04
C ALA A 480 10.61 -8.76 -6.28
N ASN A 481 10.75 -7.43 -6.25
CA ASN A 481 9.64 -6.52 -6.50
C ASN A 481 9.01 -6.73 -7.89
N LEU A 482 9.84 -6.87 -8.94
CA LEU A 482 9.35 -7.15 -10.28
C LEU A 482 8.61 -8.50 -10.35
N SER A 483 9.18 -9.53 -9.73
CA SER A 483 8.63 -10.89 -9.74
C SER A 483 7.31 -10.98 -8.96
N ILE A 484 7.25 -10.39 -7.77
CA ILE A 484 6.03 -10.32 -6.95
C ILE A 484 4.89 -9.67 -7.75
N TYR A 485 5.16 -8.53 -8.40
CA TYR A 485 4.16 -7.87 -9.24
C TYR A 485 3.73 -8.74 -10.42
N GLY A 486 4.67 -9.36 -11.11
CA GLY A 486 4.40 -10.21 -12.27
C GLY A 486 3.54 -11.43 -11.94
N VAL A 487 3.85 -12.12 -10.85
CA VAL A 487 3.09 -13.28 -10.34
C VAL A 487 1.70 -12.85 -9.86
N ALA A 488 1.60 -11.75 -9.10
CA ALA A 488 0.32 -11.23 -8.61
C ALA A 488 -0.61 -10.83 -9.77
N ARG A 489 -0.09 -10.18 -10.80
CA ARG A 489 -0.85 -9.79 -11.98
C ARG A 489 -1.38 -10.99 -12.76
N ALA A 490 -0.59 -12.06 -12.89
CA ALA A 490 -1.04 -13.30 -13.52
C ALA A 490 -2.20 -13.95 -12.75
N ALA A 491 -2.11 -13.97 -11.41
CA ALA A 491 -3.16 -14.51 -10.54
C ALA A 491 -4.45 -13.68 -10.52
N THR A 492 -4.37 -12.36 -10.70
CA THR A 492 -5.54 -11.44 -10.66
C THR A 492 -6.40 -11.58 -11.91
N ALA A 493 -5.85 -12.01 -13.03
CA ALA A 493 -6.60 -12.25 -14.28
C ALA A 493 -7.66 -13.35 -14.14
N GLU A 494 -7.60 -14.18 -13.09
CA GLU A 494 -8.53 -15.28 -12.81
C GLU A 494 -9.64 -14.93 -11.77
N ARG A 495 -9.61 -13.72 -11.17
CA ARG A 495 -10.52 -13.35 -10.07
C ARG A 495 -11.63 -12.39 -10.53
N GLU A 496 -12.85 -12.90 -10.72
CA GLU A 496 -14.06 -12.07 -10.72
C GLU A 496 -14.52 -11.81 -9.28
N ARG A 497 -14.63 -10.53 -8.90
CA ARG A 497 -15.17 -10.11 -7.59
C ARG A 497 -16.69 -10.13 -7.63
N LYS A 498 -17.32 -10.99 -6.82
CA LYS A 498 -18.76 -10.94 -6.53
C LYS A 498 -19.00 -10.73 -5.04
N VAL A 499 -19.39 -9.53 -4.66
CA VAL A 499 -19.89 -9.24 -3.31
C VAL A 499 -21.43 -9.33 -3.35
N LYS A 500 -22.03 -10.18 -2.49
CA LYS A 500 -23.49 -10.21 -2.29
C LYS A 500 -23.86 -9.36 -1.08
N PRO A 501 -24.81 -8.42 -1.18
CA PRO A 501 -25.32 -7.69 -0.03
C PRO A 501 -26.21 -8.58 0.86
N VAL A 502 -26.24 -8.31 2.16
CA VAL A 502 -26.97 -9.05 3.18
C VAL A 502 -28.01 -8.17 3.87
N CYS A 503 -29.13 -8.79 4.29
CA CYS A 503 -30.33 -8.18 4.86
C CYS A 503 -30.10 -7.46 6.19
N ALA A 504 -30.71 -6.27 6.33
CA ALA A 504 -30.62 -5.36 7.47
C ALA A 504 -31.41 -5.75 8.74
N GLU A 505 -32.22 -6.79 8.74
CA GLU A 505 -33.02 -7.21 9.90
C GLU A 505 -32.58 -8.56 10.44
N SER A 506 -31.48 -8.60 11.20
CA SER A 506 -31.02 -9.81 11.90
C SER A 506 -31.35 -9.73 13.39
N SER A 507 -31.53 -10.90 14.05
CA SER A 507 -31.65 -10.94 15.53
C SER A 507 -30.38 -10.42 16.21
N ALA A 508 -29.21 -10.46 15.54
CA ALA A 508 -27.99 -9.81 15.99
C ALA A 508 -28.17 -8.30 16.16
N ALA A 509 -28.71 -7.61 15.17
CA ALA A 509 -28.97 -6.18 15.24
C ALA A 509 -29.89 -5.81 16.42
N ARG A 510 -30.90 -6.64 16.72
CA ARG A 510 -31.79 -6.42 17.87
C ARG A 510 -31.06 -6.56 19.20
N LEU A 511 -30.21 -7.58 19.38
CA LEU A 511 -29.41 -7.76 20.60
C LEU A 511 -28.47 -6.59 20.85
N ILE A 512 -27.79 -6.13 19.79
CA ILE A 512 -26.89 -4.99 19.84
C ILE A 512 -27.67 -3.71 20.20
N ALA A 513 -28.80 -3.47 19.56
CA ALA A 513 -29.64 -2.30 19.84
C ALA A 513 -30.21 -2.29 21.27
N VAL A 514 -30.60 -3.45 21.83
CA VAL A 514 -31.06 -3.57 23.21
C VAL A 514 -29.92 -3.22 24.18
N ALA A 515 -28.72 -3.81 23.98
CA ALA A 515 -27.57 -3.53 24.83
C ALA A 515 -27.15 -2.05 24.79
N ALA A 516 -27.16 -1.43 23.61
CA ALA A 516 -26.87 0.00 23.43
C ALA A 516 -27.93 0.87 24.16
N LYS A 517 -29.23 0.53 24.05
CA LYS A 517 -30.32 1.24 24.74
C LYS A 517 -30.23 1.14 26.26
N GLU A 518 -29.73 0.03 26.78
CA GLU A 518 -29.45 -0.17 28.19
C GLU A 518 -28.17 0.54 28.68
N GLY A 519 -27.45 1.22 27.81
CA GLY A 519 -26.19 1.92 28.13
C GLY A 519 -25.03 0.98 28.40
N ARG A 520 -25.09 -0.27 27.95
CA ARG A 520 -24.01 -1.25 28.14
C ARG A 520 -22.88 -0.99 27.16
N ALA A 521 -21.65 -1.01 27.65
CA ALA A 521 -20.44 -0.87 26.83
C ALA A 521 -20.09 -2.14 26.05
N SER A 522 -20.69 -3.30 26.40
CA SER A 522 -20.41 -4.59 25.75
C SER A 522 -21.61 -5.52 25.82
N LEU A 523 -21.65 -6.48 24.91
CA LEU A 523 -22.59 -7.61 25.02
C LEU A 523 -22.16 -8.56 26.15
N LEU A 524 -23.14 -9.26 26.72
CA LEU A 524 -22.88 -10.44 27.56
C LEU A 524 -22.34 -11.57 26.68
N GLU A 525 -21.50 -12.45 27.22
CA GLU A 525 -20.88 -13.55 26.46
C GLU A 525 -21.92 -14.45 25.74
N PRO A 526 -23.07 -14.82 26.33
CA PRO A 526 -24.11 -15.56 25.61
C PRO A 526 -24.73 -14.77 24.44
N GLU A 527 -24.85 -13.46 24.59
CA GLU A 527 -25.33 -12.57 23.52
C GLU A 527 -24.28 -12.50 22.40
N ALA A 528 -23.00 -12.36 22.75
CA ALA A 528 -21.89 -12.38 21.81
C ALA A 528 -21.84 -13.70 21.03
N TYR A 529 -22.01 -14.85 21.71
CA TYR A 529 -22.09 -16.16 21.05
C TYR A 529 -23.29 -16.25 20.08
N THR A 530 -24.43 -15.69 20.47
CA THR A 530 -25.61 -15.66 19.61
C THR A 530 -25.35 -14.82 18.35
N VAL A 531 -24.71 -13.65 18.50
CA VAL A 531 -24.30 -12.82 17.36
C VAL A 531 -23.31 -13.57 16.47
N CYS A 532 -22.24 -14.17 17.06
CA CYS A 532 -21.25 -14.96 16.33
C CYS A 532 -21.90 -16.07 15.50
N THR A 533 -22.79 -16.85 16.12
CA THR A 533 -23.48 -17.97 15.44
C THR A 533 -24.32 -17.51 14.25
N GLN A 534 -25.00 -16.36 14.33
CA GLN A 534 -25.79 -15.80 13.25
C GLN A 534 -24.95 -15.37 12.04
N TYR A 535 -23.70 -14.99 12.28
CA TYR A 535 -22.75 -14.68 11.21
C TYR A 535 -22.00 -15.91 10.71
N GLY A 536 -22.26 -17.11 11.28
CA GLY A 536 -21.60 -18.37 10.89
C GLY A 536 -20.26 -18.61 11.59
N ILE A 537 -19.95 -17.85 12.64
CA ILE A 537 -18.79 -18.10 13.51
C ILE A 537 -19.16 -19.19 14.51
N ALA A 538 -18.46 -20.31 14.46
CA ALA A 538 -18.75 -21.45 15.34
C ALA A 538 -18.32 -21.16 16.80
N VAL A 539 -19.20 -21.56 17.72
CA VAL A 539 -18.99 -21.47 19.17
C VAL A 539 -19.28 -22.82 19.82
N PRO A 540 -18.69 -23.16 20.99
CA PRO A 540 -19.02 -24.38 21.71
C PRO A 540 -20.49 -24.42 22.10
N ALA A 541 -21.06 -25.63 22.25
CA ALA A 541 -22.40 -25.78 22.81
C ALA A 541 -22.44 -25.17 24.21
N PHE A 542 -23.44 -24.33 24.49
CA PHE A 542 -23.57 -23.62 25.77
C PHE A 542 -25.05 -23.48 26.20
N LYS A 543 -25.24 -23.29 27.49
CA LYS A 543 -26.54 -22.92 28.11
C LYS A 543 -26.33 -21.92 29.23
N VAL A 544 -27.24 -20.94 29.31
CA VAL A 544 -27.30 -19.99 30.44
C VAL A 544 -28.18 -20.60 31.54
N VAL A 545 -27.73 -20.55 32.78
CA VAL A 545 -28.37 -21.16 33.92
C VAL A 545 -28.35 -20.22 35.13
N ASP A 546 -29.37 -20.34 36.00
CA ASP A 546 -29.56 -19.49 37.17
C ASP A 546 -29.50 -20.26 38.50
N SER A 547 -29.36 -21.58 38.45
CA SER A 547 -29.35 -22.46 39.61
C SER A 547 -28.46 -23.68 39.39
N LEU A 548 -28.02 -24.29 40.50
CA LEU A 548 -27.22 -25.52 40.42
C LEU A 548 -27.98 -26.68 39.72
N PRO A 549 -29.28 -26.92 40.01
CA PRO A 549 -30.01 -27.95 39.28
C PRO A 549 -30.07 -27.70 37.76
N SER A 550 -30.28 -26.45 37.32
CA SER A 550 -30.24 -26.11 35.89
C SER A 550 -28.85 -26.24 35.28
N ALA A 551 -27.79 -25.96 36.06
CA ALA A 551 -26.40 -26.18 35.65
C ALA A 551 -26.08 -27.67 35.46
N MET A 552 -26.54 -28.54 36.37
CA MET A 552 -26.38 -29.99 36.25
C MET A 552 -27.12 -30.56 35.03
N ALA A 553 -28.36 -30.09 34.79
CA ALA A 553 -29.12 -30.49 33.62
C ALA A 553 -28.44 -30.04 32.32
N ALA A 554 -27.95 -28.81 32.29
CA ALA A 554 -27.19 -28.28 31.15
C ALA A 554 -25.89 -29.06 30.87
N ALA A 555 -25.12 -29.40 31.94
CA ALA A 555 -23.88 -30.15 31.80
C ALA A 555 -24.12 -31.60 31.30
N LYS A 556 -25.20 -32.23 31.70
CA LYS A 556 -25.59 -33.56 31.20
C LYS A 556 -26.00 -33.55 29.74
N ASP A 557 -26.71 -32.52 29.30
CA ASP A 557 -27.14 -32.35 27.91
C ASP A 557 -25.95 -32.02 26.98
N ILE A 558 -25.05 -31.13 27.42
CA ILE A 558 -23.85 -30.73 26.68
C ILE A 558 -22.79 -31.84 26.68
N GLY A 559 -22.75 -32.65 27.77
CA GLY A 559 -21.77 -33.71 27.97
C GLY A 559 -20.44 -33.23 28.58
N TYR A 560 -19.97 -33.95 29.63
CA TYR A 560 -18.68 -33.68 30.27
C TYR A 560 -17.48 -33.97 29.34
N PRO A 561 -16.32 -33.33 29.53
CA PRO A 561 -16.08 -32.26 30.49
C PRO A 561 -16.70 -30.92 30.02
N THR A 562 -17.02 -30.07 31.01
CA THR A 562 -17.62 -28.74 30.80
C THR A 562 -16.80 -27.65 31.46
N VAL A 563 -17.10 -26.40 31.09
CA VAL A 563 -16.63 -25.17 31.71
C VAL A 563 -17.85 -24.45 32.27
N ILE A 564 -17.70 -23.81 33.42
CA ILE A 564 -18.69 -22.88 33.96
C ILE A 564 -18.10 -21.51 34.13
N LYS A 565 -18.82 -20.48 33.65
CA LYS A 565 -18.39 -19.07 33.66
C LYS A 565 -19.50 -18.20 34.28
N VAL A 566 -19.11 -17.15 35.01
CA VAL A 566 -20.06 -16.12 35.47
C VAL A 566 -20.54 -15.25 34.30
N VAL A 567 -21.82 -14.88 34.28
CA VAL A 567 -22.43 -13.96 33.32
C VAL A 567 -22.91 -12.71 34.07
N SER A 568 -22.24 -11.57 33.85
CA SER A 568 -22.62 -10.30 34.47
C SER A 568 -22.07 -9.14 33.68
N ALA A 569 -22.88 -8.09 33.47
CA ALA A 569 -22.45 -6.85 32.83
C ALA A 569 -21.44 -6.03 33.70
N GLN A 570 -21.40 -6.30 35.00
CA GLN A 570 -20.54 -5.58 35.95
C GLN A 570 -19.15 -6.24 36.12
N ILE A 571 -18.96 -7.45 35.56
CA ILE A 571 -17.72 -8.24 35.68
C ILE A 571 -17.10 -8.39 34.29
N LEU A 572 -16.21 -7.45 33.95
CA LEU A 572 -15.56 -7.43 32.65
C LEU A 572 -14.42 -8.44 32.49
N HIS A 573 -13.63 -8.65 33.55
CA HIS A 573 -12.48 -9.58 33.59
C HIS A 573 -12.77 -10.78 34.52
N LYS A 574 -13.46 -11.78 33.98
CA LYS A 574 -13.94 -12.94 34.74
C LYS A 574 -12.81 -13.75 35.32
N SER A 575 -11.72 -13.92 34.56
CA SER A 575 -10.55 -14.72 35.00
C SER A 575 -9.86 -14.13 36.24
N ASP A 576 -9.79 -12.81 36.36
CA ASP A 576 -9.09 -12.14 37.46
C ASP A 576 -9.75 -12.35 38.80
N ILE A 577 -11.06 -12.58 38.80
CA ILE A 577 -11.86 -12.87 40.02
C ILE A 577 -12.11 -14.37 40.23
N GLY A 578 -11.49 -15.25 39.45
CA GLY A 578 -11.79 -16.68 39.47
C GLY A 578 -13.22 -16.96 39.00
N GLY A 579 -13.77 -16.20 38.09
CA GLY A 579 -15.11 -16.31 37.55
C GLY A 579 -15.26 -17.34 36.40
N VAL A 580 -14.21 -18.16 36.18
CA VAL A 580 -14.17 -19.24 35.18
C VAL A 580 -13.58 -20.48 35.82
N MET A 581 -14.27 -21.63 35.71
CA MET A 581 -13.81 -22.92 36.16
C MET A 581 -13.78 -23.91 35.00
N LEU A 582 -12.62 -24.48 34.75
CA LEU A 582 -12.32 -25.39 33.64
C LEU A 582 -12.26 -26.85 34.14
N GLY A 583 -12.36 -27.81 33.21
CA GLY A 583 -12.07 -29.21 33.45
C GLY A 583 -13.10 -29.94 34.34
N ILE A 584 -14.35 -29.49 34.34
CA ILE A 584 -15.41 -30.09 35.14
C ILE A 584 -15.84 -31.41 34.51
N GLY A 585 -15.48 -32.53 35.13
CA GLY A 585 -15.68 -33.88 34.59
C GLY A 585 -16.87 -34.64 35.16
N SER A 586 -17.59 -34.10 36.17
CA SER A 586 -18.70 -34.81 36.85
C SER A 586 -19.65 -33.87 37.59
N ASP A 587 -20.84 -34.35 37.95
CA ASP A 587 -21.85 -33.61 38.70
C ASP A 587 -21.27 -33.08 40.05
N GLY A 588 -20.50 -33.89 40.76
CA GLY A 588 -19.92 -33.48 42.03
C GLY A 588 -18.79 -32.43 41.88
N ALA A 589 -18.06 -32.46 40.77
CA ALA A 589 -17.10 -31.40 40.44
C ALA A 589 -17.82 -30.09 40.05
N LEU A 590 -18.94 -30.18 39.32
CA LEU A 590 -19.75 -29.04 38.95
C LEU A 590 -20.38 -28.36 40.20
N GLU A 591 -20.90 -29.14 41.17
CA GLU A 591 -21.44 -28.59 42.41
C GLU A 591 -20.42 -27.77 43.18
N LYS A 592 -19.20 -28.33 43.36
CA LYS A 592 -18.09 -27.61 44.00
C LYS A 592 -17.69 -26.33 43.24
N SER A 593 -17.54 -26.42 41.91
CA SER A 593 -17.18 -25.29 41.07
C SER A 593 -18.24 -24.20 41.09
N TYR A 594 -19.52 -24.57 41.05
CA TYR A 594 -20.65 -23.64 41.12
C TYR A 594 -20.65 -22.86 42.45
N ALA A 595 -20.48 -23.58 43.59
CA ALA A 595 -20.42 -22.95 44.90
C ALA A 595 -19.20 -21.99 45.03
N GLN A 596 -18.03 -22.41 44.49
CA GLN A 596 -16.82 -21.60 44.51
C GLN A 596 -16.98 -20.31 43.66
N LEU A 597 -17.60 -20.40 42.46
CA LEU A 597 -17.88 -19.25 41.64
C LEU A 597 -18.80 -18.22 42.31
N ILE A 598 -19.86 -18.68 43.00
CA ILE A 598 -20.75 -17.80 43.77
C ILE A 598 -19.96 -17.08 44.86
N ASP A 599 -19.06 -17.78 45.57
CA ASP A 599 -18.24 -17.19 46.63
C ASP A 599 -17.23 -16.20 46.08
N ASN A 600 -16.58 -16.51 44.95
CA ASN A 600 -15.64 -15.61 44.27
C ASN A 600 -16.35 -14.30 43.81
N VAL A 601 -17.53 -14.40 43.22
CA VAL A 601 -18.31 -13.24 42.81
C VAL A 601 -18.74 -12.39 43.98
N ARG A 602 -19.20 -13.03 45.07
CA ARG A 602 -19.61 -12.33 46.30
C ARG A 602 -18.45 -11.53 46.92
N LYS A 603 -17.22 -12.07 46.86
CA LYS A 603 -16.02 -11.41 47.40
C LYS A 603 -15.54 -10.26 46.48
N ALA A 604 -15.53 -10.48 45.17
CA ALA A 604 -14.97 -9.53 44.22
C ALA A 604 -15.95 -8.43 43.81
N ALA A 605 -17.25 -8.73 43.74
CA ALA A 605 -18.31 -7.82 43.30
C ALA A 605 -19.56 -7.94 44.19
N PRO A 606 -19.53 -7.48 45.45
CA PRO A 606 -20.62 -7.63 46.40
C PRO A 606 -21.96 -7.01 45.97
N THR A 607 -21.92 -6.05 45.08
CA THR A 607 -23.09 -5.37 44.50
C THR A 607 -23.80 -6.19 43.42
N VAL A 608 -23.13 -7.18 42.86
CA VAL A 608 -23.74 -8.13 41.92
C VAL A 608 -24.55 -9.13 42.76
N GLY A 609 -25.85 -9.13 42.61
CA GLY A 609 -26.73 -10.11 43.27
C GLY A 609 -26.37 -11.55 42.85
N LYS A 610 -27.33 -12.43 42.77
CA LYS A 610 -27.10 -13.79 42.27
C LYS A 610 -26.82 -13.72 40.74
N PRO A 611 -25.57 -13.96 40.27
CA PRO A 611 -25.28 -13.92 38.86
C PRO A 611 -25.85 -15.12 38.10
N SER A 612 -26.17 -14.98 36.84
CA SER A 612 -26.36 -16.12 35.95
C SER A 612 -25.01 -16.76 35.62
N MET A 613 -25.02 -18.03 35.27
CA MET A 613 -23.83 -18.79 34.87
C MET A 613 -23.98 -19.28 33.42
N LEU A 614 -22.89 -19.42 32.73
CA LEU A 614 -22.78 -20.07 31.44
C LEU A 614 -22.13 -21.43 31.65
N VAL A 615 -22.83 -22.51 31.28
CA VAL A 615 -22.25 -23.85 31.18
C VAL A 615 -21.95 -24.10 29.70
N GLN A 616 -20.71 -24.49 29.41
CA GLN A 616 -20.19 -24.61 28.05
C GLN A 616 -19.42 -25.93 27.92
N LYS A 617 -19.48 -26.53 26.70
CA LYS A 617 -18.64 -27.69 26.38
C LYS A 617 -17.17 -27.31 26.47
N MET A 618 -16.39 -28.08 27.24
CA MET A 618 -14.94 -27.90 27.21
C MET A 618 -14.36 -28.53 25.96
N MET A 619 -13.63 -27.71 25.20
CA MET A 619 -12.92 -28.16 24.02
C MET A 619 -11.47 -28.48 24.38
N ALA A 620 -10.89 -29.48 23.71
CA ALA A 620 -9.50 -29.88 23.92
C ALA A 620 -8.81 -30.09 22.59
N GLY A 621 -7.51 -29.83 22.56
CA GLY A 621 -6.71 -29.97 21.35
C GLY A 621 -6.80 -28.78 20.42
N GLY A 622 -6.29 -28.95 19.18
CA GLY A 622 -6.23 -27.88 18.17
C GLY A 622 -5.04 -26.91 18.36
N ILE A 623 -5.03 -25.90 17.52
CA ILE A 623 -4.07 -24.79 17.59
C ILE A 623 -4.82 -23.55 18.06
N GLU A 624 -4.31 -22.93 19.11
CA GLU A 624 -4.88 -21.66 19.60
C GLU A 624 -4.54 -20.52 18.65
N LEU A 625 -5.57 -19.79 18.25
CA LEU A 625 -5.53 -18.62 17.39
C LEU A 625 -6.17 -17.44 18.11
N VAL A 626 -5.74 -16.23 17.72
CA VAL A 626 -6.39 -14.97 18.07
C VAL A 626 -7.00 -14.39 16.81
N LEU A 627 -8.31 -14.18 16.83
CA LEU A 627 -9.06 -13.48 15.80
C LEU A 627 -9.73 -12.29 16.46
N GLY A 628 -9.57 -11.12 15.86
CA GLY A 628 -10.20 -9.89 16.35
C GLY A 628 -10.59 -8.96 15.23
N ALA A 629 -11.42 -7.99 15.56
CA ALA A 629 -11.72 -6.90 14.65
C ALA A 629 -11.95 -5.61 15.43
N ILE A 630 -11.51 -4.50 14.86
CA ILE A 630 -11.69 -3.17 15.43
C ILE A 630 -12.25 -2.24 14.36
N ARG A 631 -12.97 -1.21 14.80
CA ARG A 631 -13.36 -0.09 13.96
C ARG A 631 -12.34 1.02 14.13
N ASP A 632 -11.32 0.98 13.27
CA ASP A 632 -10.28 2.03 13.24
C ASP A 632 -10.88 3.35 12.76
N LYS A 633 -10.48 4.46 13.38
CA LYS A 633 -11.02 5.80 13.05
C LYS A 633 -10.68 6.26 11.63
N LEU A 634 -9.58 5.76 11.06
CA LEU A 634 -9.08 6.14 9.75
C LEU A 634 -9.45 5.09 8.68
N PHE A 635 -9.25 3.81 8.99
CA PHE A 635 -9.45 2.70 8.05
C PHE A 635 -10.87 2.09 8.08
N GLY A 636 -11.68 2.41 9.10
CA GLY A 636 -12.94 1.74 9.34
C GLY A 636 -12.74 0.32 9.88
N PRO A 637 -13.58 -0.66 9.54
CA PRO A 637 -13.45 -2.04 10.03
C PRO A 637 -12.16 -2.71 9.56
N VAL A 638 -11.38 -3.22 10.53
CA VAL A 638 -10.11 -3.93 10.33
C VAL A 638 -10.16 -5.26 11.07
N VAL A 639 -9.85 -6.36 10.40
CA VAL A 639 -9.76 -7.70 10.97
C VAL A 639 -8.31 -8.05 11.24
N MET A 640 -8.06 -8.62 12.42
CA MET A 640 -6.77 -9.12 12.90
C MET A 640 -6.78 -10.64 12.97
N PHE A 641 -5.65 -11.25 12.65
CA PHE A 641 -5.41 -12.68 12.77
C PHE A 641 -4.00 -12.96 13.28
N GLY A 642 -3.86 -13.94 14.19
CA GLY A 642 -2.57 -14.36 14.72
C GLY A 642 -2.60 -15.71 15.45
N LEU A 643 -1.41 -16.19 15.86
CA LEU A 643 -1.28 -17.31 16.78
C LEU A 643 -1.73 -16.88 18.18
N GLY A 644 -2.45 -17.75 18.89
CA GLY A 644 -2.89 -17.56 20.27
C GLY A 644 -1.92 -18.13 21.30
N GLY A 645 -2.35 -18.11 22.57
CA GLY A 645 -1.59 -18.64 23.69
C GLY A 645 -0.29 -17.88 23.96
N ILE A 646 0.69 -18.55 24.52
CA ILE A 646 2.03 -17.99 24.86
C ILE A 646 2.79 -17.46 23.62
N TYR A 647 2.41 -17.87 22.43
CA TYR A 647 3.06 -17.47 21.18
C TYR A 647 2.77 -16.02 20.79
N VAL A 648 1.65 -15.42 21.20
CA VAL A 648 1.31 -14.02 20.93
C VAL A 648 2.36 -13.09 21.52
N GLU A 649 2.76 -13.32 22.78
CA GLU A 649 3.72 -12.47 23.49
C GLU A 649 5.15 -12.61 22.95
N VAL A 650 5.52 -13.79 22.49
CA VAL A 650 6.89 -14.12 22.05
C VAL A 650 7.10 -13.78 20.57
N LEU A 651 6.19 -14.15 19.69
CA LEU A 651 6.37 -14.01 18.24
C LEU A 651 5.82 -12.71 17.67
N ARG A 652 4.83 -12.07 18.35
CA ARG A 652 4.15 -10.82 17.93
C ARG A 652 3.77 -10.80 16.44
N ARG A 653 3.50 -11.99 15.85
CA ARG A 653 3.12 -12.12 14.46
C ARG A 653 1.60 -12.07 14.36
N VAL A 654 1.10 -10.87 14.02
CA VAL A 654 -0.30 -10.63 13.69
C VAL A 654 -0.39 -10.01 12.30
N GLY A 655 -1.41 -10.41 11.55
CA GLY A 655 -1.72 -9.84 10.25
C GLY A 655 -3.04 -9.09 10.29
N PHE A 656 -3.20 -8.11 9.41
CA PHE A 656 -4.41 -7.27 9.33
C PHE A 656 -4.97 -7.23 7.90
N ARG A 657 -6.31 -7.09 7.79
CA ARG A 657 -7.02 -6.83 6.54
C ARG A 657 -8.14 -5.82 6.76
N LEU A 658 -8.32 -4.94 5.80
CA LEU A 658 -9.48 -4.02 5.78
C LEU A 658 -10.71 -4.80 5.34
N ALA A 659 -11.77 -4.77 6.15
CA ALA A 659 -13.04 -5.38 5.78
C ALA A 659 -13.86 -4.45 4.83
N PRO A 660 -14.73 -5.01 3.97
CA PRO A 660 -14.96 -6.43 3.73
C PRO A 660 -13.93 -7.07 2.78
N PHE A 661 -13.71 -8.36 2.88
CA PHE A 661 -12.85 -9.13 1.98
C PHE A 661 -13.38 -10.55 1.78
N GLU A 662 -12.90 -11.20 0.70
CA GLU A 662 -13.34 -12.54 0.28
C GLU A 662 -12.47 -13.67 0.87
N LEU A 663 -12.93 -14.93 0.74
CA LEU A 663 -12.22 -16.12 1.22
C LEU A 663 -10.77 -16.21 0.71
N ALA A 664 -10.51 -15.80 -0.52
CA ALA A 664 -9.17 -15.81 -1.09
C ALA A 664 -8.22 -14.88 -0.32
N GLU A 665 -8.70 -13.70 0.09
CA GLU A 665 -7.91 -12.75 0.86
C GLU A 665 -7.73 -13.21 2.32
N ALA A 666 -8.77 -13.85 2.89
CA ALA A 666 -8.65 -14.47 4.21
C ALA A 666 -7.60 -15.59 4.23
N ARG A 667 -7.56 -16.44 3.19
CA ARG A 667 -6.50 -17.44 3.03
C ARG A 667 -5.12 -16.79 2.90
N ALA A 668 -5.00 -15.74 2.10
CA ALA A 668 -3.75 -14.99 1.97
C ALA A 668 -3.29 -14.42 3.31
N LEU A 669 -4.20 -13.87 4.13
CA LEU A 669 -3.88 -13.41 5.49
C LEU A 669 -3.31 -14.53 6.36
N ILE A 670 -3.88 -15.73 6.29
CA ILE A 670 -3.39 -16.90 7.07
C ILE A 670 -1.98 -17.28 6.62
N TYR A 671 -1.74 -17.40 5.31
CA TYR A 671 -0.42 -17.76 4.76
C TYR A 671 0.64 -16.67 5.00
N ASP A 672 0.27 -15.39 4.99
CA ASP A 672 1.16 -14.28 5.29
C ASP A 672 1.58 -14.24 6.78
N THR A 673 0.70 -14.74 7.66
CA THR A 673 0.89 -14.62 9.12
C THR A 673 1.53 -15.85 9.72
N LEU A 674 1.13 -17.05 9.28
CA LEU A 674 1.59 -18.31 9.86
C LEU A 674 2.73 -18.95 9.07
N PRO A 675 3.75 -19.49 9.75
CA PRO A 675 4.77 -20.30 9.09
C PRO A 675 4.20 -21.53 8.38
N ALA A 676 4.70 -21.81 7.18
CA ALA A 676 4.24 -22.94 6.36
C ALA A 676 4.26 -24.29 7.10
N LYS A 677 5.24 -24.52 7.99
CA LYS A 677 5.33 -25.71 8.81
C LYS A 677 4.17 -25.87 9.81
N ILE A 678 3.60 -24.76 10.31
CA ILE A 678 2.43 -24.79 11.18
C ILE A 678 1.19 -25.14 10.37
N ILE A 679 1.05 -24.52 9.18
CA ILE A 679 -0.08 -24.77 8.28
C ILE A 679 -0.08 -26.24 7.81
N ALA A 680 1.07 -26.80 7.49
CA ALA A 680 1.22 -28.18 7.04
C ALA A 680 1.10 -29.23 8.14
N GLY A 681 1.00 -28.84 9.43
CA GLY A 681 0.88 -29.78 10.55
C GLY A 681 2.21 -30.34 11.00
N ALA A 682 3.00 -29.56 11.73
CA ALA A 682 4.29 -30.02 12.28
C ALA A 682 4.12 -31.09 13.39
N ARG A 683 5.07 -31.99 13.48
CA ARG A 683 5.18 -33.04 14.54
C ARG A 683 3.99 -34.00 14.62
N GLY A 684 3.45 -34.45 13.47
CA GLY A 684 2.39 -35.47 13.42
C GLY A 684 0.98 -34.93 13.69
N ARG A 685 0.78 -33.62 13.70
CA ARG A 685 -0.55 -32.98 13.71
C ARG A 685 -1.12 -32.93 12.30
N ASN A 686 -2.45 -32.94 12.19
CA ASN A 686 -3.13 -32.69 10.93
C ASN A 686 -2.81 -31.31 10.39
N PRO A 687 -2.88 -31.09 9.05
CA PRO A 687 -2.82 -29.77 8.46
C PRO A 687 -3.90 -28.84 9.06
N LEU A 688 -3.58 -27.56 9.16
CA LEU A 688 -4.48 -26.55 9.70
C LEU A 688 -5.74 -26.42 8.81
N ALA A 689 -6.91 -26.31 9.42
CA ALA A 689 -8.19 -26.09 8.73
C ALA A 689 -8.29 -24.67 8.14
N VAL A 690 -7.45 -24.36 7.13
CA VAL A 690 -7.32 -23.00 6.54
C VAL A 690 -8.67 -22.46 6.07
N ASP A 691 -9.51 -23.30 5.48
CA ASP A 691 -10.81 -22.85 4.94
C ASP A 691 -11.80 -22.49 6.04
N ALA A 692 -11.81 -23.22 7.13
CA ALA A 692 -12.67 -22.90 8.28
C ALA A 692 -12.23 -21.61 8.98
N ILE A 693 -10.91 -21.39 9.12
CA ILE A 693 -10.36 -20.16 9.66
C ILE A 693 -10.70 -18.97 8.71
N ALA A 694 -10.51 -19.17 7.40
CA ALA A 694 -10.80 -18.15 6.40
C ALA A 694 -12.29 -17.75 6.41
N ALA A 695 -13.20 -18.74 6.54
CA ALA A 695 -14.63 -18.49 6.65
C ALA A 695 -14.96 -17.64 7.91
N THR A 696 -14.32 -17.97 9.05
CA THR A 696 -14.49 -17.20 10.30
C THR A 696 -14.00 -15.77 10.18
N LEU A 697 -12.86 -15.53 9.50
CA LEU A 697 -12.30 -14.20 9.26
C LEU A 697 -13.21 -13.35 8.36
N VAL A 698 -13.75 -13.95 7.30
CA VAL A 698 -14.74 -13.29 6.41
C VAL A 698 -16.02 -12.94 7.17
N ALA A 699 -16.51 -13.87 8.00
CA ALA A 699 -17.70 -13.66 8.82
C ALA A 699 -17.50 -12.51 9.83
N LEU A 700 -16.32 -12.44 10.46
CA LEU A 700 -15.95 -11.39 11.38
C LEU A 700 -15.87 -10.02 10.68
N GLY A 701 -15.25 -9.95 9.50
CA GLY A 701 -15.22 -8.73 8.68
C GLY A 701 -16.61 -8.25 8.29
N ARG A 702 -17.49 -9.19 7.91
CA ARG A 702 -18.87 -8.93 7.57
C ARG A 702 -19.69 -8.43 8.77
N LEU A 703 -19.50 -9.03 9.94
CA LEU A 703 -20.12 -8.58 11.21
C LEU A 703 -19.80 -7.10 11.47
N MET A 704 -18.54 -6.74 11.37
CA MET A 704 -18.08 -5.35 11.62
C MET A 704 -18.64 -4.36 10.58
N GLU A 705 -18.76 -4.76 9.33
CA GLU A 705 -19.31 -3.88 8.26
C GLU A 705 -20.81 -3.66 8.42
N GLU A 706 -21.57 -4.73 8.71
CA GLU A 706 -23.04 -4.69 8.83
C GLU A 706 -23.53 -4.08 10.16
N GLN A 707 -22.70 -4.09 11.21
CA GLN A 707 -23.07 -3.61 12.55
C GLN A 707 -22.19 -2.41 12.96
N PRO A 708 -22.51 -1.18 12.53
CA PRO A 708 -21.70 0.00 12.81
C PRO A 708 -21.62 0.37 14.29
N GLN A 709 -22.53 -0.14 15.13
CA GLN A 709 -22.53 0.06 16.58
C GLN A 709 -21.46 -0.79 17.31
N ILE A 710 -20.81 -1.73 16.62
CA ILE A 710 -19.71 -2.52 17.20
C ILE A 710 -18.40 -1.76 16.95
N ASP A 711 -17.65 -1.53 18.04
CA ASP A 711 -16.32 -0.90 18.01
C ASP A 711 -15.21 -1.96 17.96
N GLU A 712 -15.38 -3.07 18.71
CA GLU A 712 -14.39 -4.14 18.81
C GLU A 712 -15.05 -5.51 18.96
N VAL A 713 -14.47 -6.52 18.32
CA VAL A 713 -14.75 -7.95 18.54
C VAL A 713 -13.44 -8.64 18.83
N ASP A 714 -13.40 -9.38 19.97
CA ASP A 714 -12.26 -10.22 20.35
C ASP A 714 -12.73 -11.67 20.50
N LEU A 715 -12.18 -12.56 19.70
CA LEU A 715 -12.39 -14.00 19.72
C LEU A 715 -11.07 -14.66 20.17
N ASN A 716 -10.87 -14.76 21.48
CA ASN A 716 -9.60 -15.19 22.05
C ASN A 716 -9.81 -16.03 23.33
N PRO A 717 -9.48 -17.36 23.27
CA PRO A 717 -8.91 -18.07 22.13
C PRO A 717 -9.96 -18.56 21.11
N CYS A 718 -9.51 -18.68 19.86
CA CYS A 718 -10.14 -19.54 18.89
C CYS A 718 -9.33 -20.84 18.77
N LEU A 719 -9.99 -21.99 18.69
CA LEU A 719 -9.36 -23.28 18.47
C LEU A 719 -9.54 -23.72 17.02
N ALA A 720 -8.43 -23.84 16.28
CA ALA A 720 -8.44 -24.50 15.00
C ALA A 720 -8.37 -26.01 15.21
N LEU A 721 -9.47 -26.68 15.00
CA LEU A 721 -9.63 -28.13 15.02
C LEU A 721 -9.55 -28.68 13.58
N ASP A 722 -9.78 -29.98 13.39
CA ASP A 722 -9.56 -30.64 12.08
C ASP A 722 -10.38 -30.01 10.94
N ASP A 723 -11.61 -29.56 11.19
CA ASP A 723 -12.55 -29.04 10.18
C ASP A 723 -13.26 -27.75 10.59
N VAL A 724 -12.99 -27.20 11.78
CA VAL A 724 -13.68 -26.03 12.31
C VAL A 724 -12.73 -25.08 13.03
N CYS A 725 -13.01 -23.77 12.92
CA CYS A 725 -12.43 -22.72 13.76
C CYS A 725 -13.47 -22.30 14.80
N LEU A 726 -13.23 -22.61 16.07
CA LEU A 726 -14.21 -22.50 17.13
C LEU A 726 -13.83 -21.39 18.11
N ALA A 727 -14.66 -20.35 18.23
CA ALA A 727 -14.46 -19.27 19.20
C ALA A 727 -14.86 -19.72 20.60
N VAL A 728 -13.88 -19.99 21.45
CA VAL A 728 -14.10 -20.51 22.82
C VAL A 728 -14.44 -19.40 23.81
N ASP A 729 -14.02 -18.19 23.51
CA ASP A 729 -14.45 -16.98 24.19
C ASP A 729 -14.75 -15.90 23.14
N ALA A 730 -15.77 -15.05 23.41
CA ALA A 730 -16.18 -13.98 22.51
C ALA A 730 -16.56 -12.75 23.31
N ARG A 731 -15.92 -11.63 22.99
CA ARG A 731 -16.20 -10.32 23.55
C ARG A 731 -16.57 -9.36 22.40
N ILE A 732 -17.70 -8.66 22.56
CA ILE A 732 -18.15 -7.63 21.62
C ILE A 732 -18.35 -6.33 22.40
N ILE A 733 -17.57 -5.31 22.04
CA ILE A 733 -17.61 -3.97 22.62
C ILE A 733 -18.42 -3.07 21.69
N LEU A 734 -19.30 -2.28 22.27
CA LEU A 734 -20.15 -1.35 21.55
C LEU A 734 -19.50 0.05 21.50
N ALA A 735 -19.71 0.74 20.39
CA ALA A 735 -19.31 2.13 20.26
C ALA A 735 -20.03 2.99 21.31
N LYS A 736 -19.32 3.93 21.91
CA LYS A 736 -19.95 4.90 22.81
C LYS A 736 -20.97 5.71 22.00
N ALA A 737 -22.18 5.86 22.53
CA ALA A 737 -23.11 6.82 22.00
C ALA A 737 -22.51 8.23 22.17
N ASP A 738 -22.37 8.99 21.05
CA ASP A 738 -21.95 10.38 21.08
C ASP A 738 -22.97 11.27 21.82
#